data_dc614e8fd16947acc45ca15a17f7f2c1
#
_entry.id   dc614e8fd16947acc45ca15a17f7f2c1
#
_cell.length_a   1.000
_cell.length_b   1.000
_cell.length_c   1.000
_cell.angle_alpha   90.00
_cell.angle_beta   90.00
_cell.angle_gamma   90.00
#
_symmetry.space_group_name_H-M   'P 1'
#
loop_
_entity.id
_entity.type
_entity.pdbx_description
1 polymer ?
#
loop_
_entity_poly.entity_id
_entity_poly.type
_entity_poly.pdbx_seq_one_letter_code
_entity_poly.pdbx_strand_id
1 'polypeptide(L)'
;MNAGREPHDTEMTDLSPAVIARAIEVEPRLGEGLRVELHGTVTEVQRGEATVVAVATSSLRRGVLEPYLGRVAEGQVGIVLVGQLPDGFLEQLPRGAVVAHVEDLGLVDPFYLAVAGALERVELRSASERRAKWLNRYRYELGEIIEISRAISQERDLDRLLGLILEKSRFITGSDAGSLYVIEQRAGSHEKHLRFKLSQNESVSFESKEFTIPMSTRSIAGAAAVMRRPINIPDVYDLILPDGRGSRDTIRADSPFATREEAGPPAGASLLPPSGETPVFTFDPSFDLKVGYRTKSMIAMPMISAEDEVIGVIQLINRKRDPRKLLTAQRVDDEVLPFDQRSEDLLSTLASQAGIALENALLYDEIRRIFDGFVRASVQAIEQRDPTTSGHSLRVSLLSVALAEAVDRADTGAYRDQRFSRRDLKELEYASLLHDFGKIGVREEVLVKAKKLYPHQLREVRQRFDYASLQIESVYLGKKVEAILGGATKVEIEGIDRTMAQKKAELESAWRLIESANEPTVLREGDFTKIAELGKRTYVDACGHAQPLLSPDEVVSLQVTKGSLHDREVDEIRSHVVHTRNFLSKIPWGKNFERIPEIAGNHHERLNGRGYPEARMAEAIPTASKIMTIADIYDALTARDRPYKKAMPVQRALDILGFEVKDGHIDAELVRIFTSAEVFKRVEGIEL
;
A
#
# COMPACT_ATOMS: atom_id res chain seq x y z
N MET A 1 89.99 -42.43 -1.70
CA MET A 1 89.48 -43.71 -2.21
C MET A 1 88.35 -43.44 -3.11
N ASN A 2 88.61 -43.65 -4.37
CA ASN A 2 87.65 -43.50 -5.48
C ASN A 2 86.49 -44.49 -5.38
N ALA A 3 85.30 -44.05 -5.46
CA ALA A 3 84.19 -44.86 -5.89
C ALA A 3 83.54 -44.13 -7.10
N GLY A 4 83.66 -44.83 -8.25
CA GLY A 4 83.41 -44.28 -9.58
C GLY A 4 81.94 -43.89 -9.82
N ARG A 5 81.83 -42.77 -10.47
CA ARG A 5 80.67 -42.51 -11.28
C ARG A 5 80.93 -43.12 -12.68
N GLU A 6 80.18 -44.15 -13.01
CA GLU A 6 80.08 -44.60 -14.42
C GLU A 6 79.31 -43.50 -15.18
N PRO A 7 79.80 -43.11 -16.37
CA PRO A 7 79.09 -42.22 -17.25
C PRO A 7 78.00 -43.02 -17.98
N HIS A 8 76.75 -42.75 -17.70
CA HIS A 8 75.67 -43.06 -18.65
C HIS A 8 75.67 -42.03 -19.76
N ASP A 9 76.76 -42.06 -20.58
CA ASP A 9 76.75 -41.48 -21.93
C ASP A 9 76.16 -42.52 -22.87
N THR A 10 74.89 -42.64 -22.94
CA THR A 10 74.14 -43.16 -24.08
C THR A 10 73.56 -41.94 -24.76
N GLU A 11 74.18 -41.53 -25.88
CA GLU A 11 73.58 -40.60 -26.86
C GLU A 11 72.16 -41.11 -27.20
N MET A 12 71.12 -40.44 -26.61
CA MET A 12 69.72 -40.72 -26.94
C MET A 12 69.41 -40.11 -28.32
N THR A 13 69.89 -40.74 -29.35
CA THR A 13 69.61 -40.38 -30.79
C THR A 13 68.23 -40.93 -31.23
N ASP A 14 67.58 -41.79 -30.44
CA ASP A 14 66.25 -42.33 -30.70
C ASP A 14 65.20 -41.54 -30.02
N LEU A 15 64.46 -40.71 -30.75
CA LEU A 15 63.32 -39.90 -30.26
C LEU A 15 62.00 -40.67 -30.39
N SER A 16 61.99 -41.99 -30.19
CA SER A 16 60.73 -42.72 -30.20
C SER A 16 59.80 -42.33 -29.08
N PRO A 17 58.45 -42.44 -29.27
CA PRO A 17 57.47 -42.11 -28.19
C PRO A 17 57.73 -42.88 -26.90
N ALA A 18 58.24 -44.11 -26.99
CA ALA A 18 58.58 -44.92 -25.83
C ALA A 18 59.77 -44.36 -25.04
N VAL A 19 60.76 -43.77 -25.68
CA VAL A 19 61.89 -43.11 -25.04
C VAL A 19 61.45 -41.81 -24.36
N ILE A 20 60.60 -41.04 -25.03
CA ILE A 20 60.01 -39.83 -24.40
C ILE A 20 59.17 -40.18 -23.18
N ALA A 21 58.29 -41.19 -23.29
CA ALA A 21 57.50 -41.65 -22.14
C ALA A 21 58.36 -42.08 -20.96
N ARG A 22 59.38 -42.89 -21.22
CA ARG A 22 60.32 -43.37 -20.17
C ARG A 22 61.11 -42.20 -19.56
N ALA A 23 61.52 -41.22 -20.35
CA ALA A 23 62.20 -40.03 -19.82
C ALA A 23 61.29 -39.22 -18.85
N ILE A 24 60.00 -39.16 -19.13
CA ILE A 24 59.01 -38.49 -18.29
C ILE A 24 58.73 -39.32 -17.01
N GLU A 25 58.52 -40.63 -17.13
CA GLU A 25 58.23 -41.54 -16.02
C GLU A 25 59.34 -41.63 -14.96
N VAL A 26 60.58 -41.51 -15.38
CA VAL A 26 61.73 -41.60 -14.47
C VAL A 26 62.18 -40.27 -13.90
N GLU A 27 61.57 -39.16 -14.27
CA GLU A 27 61.92 -37.81 -13.80
C GLU A 27 61.23 -37.47 -12.46
N PRO A 28 61.89 -37.58 -11.30
CA PRO A 28 61.26 -37.39 -9.99
C PRO A 28 60.73 -35.98 -9.75
N ARG A 29 61.26 -34.97 -10.47
CA ARG A 29 60.91 -33.57 -10.31
C ARG A 29 59.53 -33.22 -10.89
N LEU A 30 58.94 -34.09 -11.70
CA LEU A 30 57.61 -33.88 -12.26
C LEU A 30 56.49 -34.18 -11.21
N GLY A 31 56.83 -34.79 -10.08
CA GLY A 31 55.94 -35.01 -8.91
C GLY A 31 55.10 -36.29 -9.03
N GLU A 32 54.37 -36.53 -7.92
CA GLU A 32 53.49 -37.70 -7.83
C GLU A 32 52.17 -37.46 -8.60
N GLY A 33 51.52 -38.53 -9.05
CA GLY A 33 50.19 -38.48 -9.69
C GLY A 33 50.24 -38.24 -11.23
N LEU A 34 51.39 -38.35 -11.85
CA LEU A 34 51.50 -38.36 -13.31
C LEU A 34 51.02 -39.69 -13.91
N ARG A 35 50.19 -39.56 -14.95
CA ARG A 35 49.86 -40.70 -15.83
C ARG A 35 50.46 -40.45 -17.21
N VAL A 36 51.21 -41.41 -17.69
CA VAL A 36 51.83 -41.33 -19.02
C VAL A 36 51.23 -42.42 -19.92
N GLU A 37 50.67 -42.03 -21.04
CA GLU A 37 50.04 -42.96 -21.97
C GLU A 37 50.63 -42.75 -23.39
N LEU A 38 50.85 -43.83 -24.08
CA LEU A 38 51.37 -43.84 -25.43
C LEU A 38 50.23 -44.01 -26.44
N HIS A 39 50.02 -43.02 -27.31
CA HIS A 39 49.03 -43.06 -28.36
C HIS A 39 49.70 -42.95 -29.74
N GLY A 40 50.16 -44.11 -30.23
CA GLY A 40 50.89 -44.19 -31.50
C GLY A 40 52.23 -43.45 -31.45
N THR A 41 52.35 -42.30 -32.12
CA THR A 41 53.52 -41.44 -32.12
C THR A 41 53.53 -40.32 -31.11
N VAL A 42 52.57 -40.31 -30.19
CA VAL A 42 52.35 -39.25 -29.21
C VAL A 42 52.42 -39.80 -27.81
N THR A 43 53.14 -39.10 -26.94
CA THR A 43 53.16 -39.38 -25.50
C THR A 43 52.24 -38.38 -24.79
N GLU A 44 51.14 -38.85 -24.22
CA GLU A 44 50.21 -38.04 -23.41
C GLU A 44 50.61 -38.13 -21.96
N VAL A 45 50.76 -36.96 -21.32
CA VAL A 45 51.13 -36.82 -19.92
C VAL A 45 50.00 -36.10 -19.22
N GLN A 46 49.42 -36.69 -18.20
CA GLN A 46 48.33 -36.15 -17.42
C GLN A 46 48.75 -35.94 -15.96
N ARG A 47 48.40 -34.77 -15.41
CA ARG A 47 48.47 -34.48 -13.97
C ARG A 47 47.15 -33.81 -13.56
N GLY A 48 46.31 -34.53 -12.82
CA GLY A 48 44.96 -34.09 -12.54
C GLY A 48 44.12 -33.88 -13.82
N GLU A 49 43.65 -32.65 -14.06
CA GLU A 49 42.91 -32.30 -15.28
C GLU A 49 43.82 -31.77 -16.41
N ALA A 50 45.09 -31.49 -16.13
CA ALA A 50 46.03 -30.98 -17.13
C ALA A 50 46.59 -32.11 -17.97
N THR A 51 46.58 -31.91 -19.27
CA THR A 51 47.12 -32.83 -20.23
C THR A 51 48.20 -32.12 -21.05
N VAL A 52 49.34 -32.75 -21.21
CA VAL A 52 50.44 -32.34 -22.11
C VAL A 52 50.73 -33.43 -23.06
N VAL A 53 50.90 -33.09 -24.32
CA VAL A 53 51.23 -34.01 -25.39
C VAL A 53 52.65 -33.74 -25.86
N ALA A 54 53.54 -34.69 -25.60
CA ALA A 54 54.93 -34.65 -26.08
C ALA A 54 55.07 -35.45 -27.39
N VAL A 55 55.63 -34.83 -28.41
CA VAL A 55 55.74 -35.43 -29.76
C VAL A 55 57.14 -35.18 -30.30
N ALA A 56 57.79 -36.25 -30.77
CA ALA A 56 59.03 -36.14 -31.49
C ALA A 56 58.77 -35.46 -32.86
N THR A 57 59.59 -34.49 -33.20
CA THR A 57 59.47 -33.76 -34.50
C THR A 57 59.63 -34.69 -35.70
N SER A 58 60.46 -35.78 -35.60
CA SER A 58 60.61 -36.85 -36.60
C SER A 58 59.31 -37.63 -36.87
N SER A 59 58.38 -37.62 -35.91
CA SER A 59 57.09 -38.30 -36.04
C SER A 59 55.92 -37.36 -36.46
N LEU A 60 56.19 -36.07 -36.64
CA LEU A 60 55.22 -35.09 -37.10
C LEU A 60 54.84 -35.34 -38.56
N ARG A 61 53.70 -36.04 -38.72
CA ARG A 61 53.03 -36.17 -40.03
C ARG A 61 51.75 -35.36 -40.01
N ARG A 62 51.24 -34.94 -41.15
CA ARG A 62 50.00 -34.24 -41.32
C ARG A 62 48.88 -35.03 -40.61
N GLY A 63 48.19 -34.42 -39.63
CA GLY A 63 47.11 -35.05 -38.88
C GLY A 63 47.50 -35.63 -37.54
N VAL A 64 48.72 -35.77 -37.11
CA VAL A 64 49.15 -36.32 -35.82
C VAL A 64 48.65 -35.42 -34.67
N LEU A 65 48.69 -34.11 -34.84
CA LEU A 65 48.25 -33.14 -33.83
C LEU A 65 46.78 -32.73 -33.95
N GLU A 66 46.12 -33.04 -35.07
CA GLU A 66 44.70 -32.66 -35.30
C GLU A 66 43.76 -33.05 -34.17
N PRO A 67 43.82 -34.24 -33.56
CA PRO A 67 42.94 -34.62 -32.44
C PRO A 67 43.09 -33.72 -31.21
N TYR A 68 44.21 -33.04 -31.06
CA TYR A 68 44.55 -32.22 -29.90
C TYR A 68 44.35 -30.73 -30.13
N LEU A 69 44.36 -30.26 -31.37
CA LEU A 69 44.30 -28.82 -31.69
C LEU A 69 43.06 -28.13 -31.13
N GLY A 70 41.90 -28.77 -31.14
CA GLY A 70 40.67 -28.25 -30.55
C GLY A 70 40.82 -28.05 -29.03
N ARG A 71 41.34 -29.07 -28.34
CA ARG A 71 41.59 -29.05 -26.89
C ARG A 71 42.67 -28.05 -26.46
N VAL A 72 43.67 -27.85 -27.35
CA VAL A 72 44.71 -26.81 -27.16
C VAL A 72 44.10 -25.42 -27.26
N ALA A 73 43.23 -25.18 -28.23
CA ALA A 73 42.53 -23.91 -28.39
C ALA A 73 41.65 -23.59 -27.17
N GLU A 74 41.04 -24.62 -26.57
CA GLU A 74 40.28 -24.53 -25.31
C GLU A 74 41.16 -24.46 -24.07
N GLY A 75 42.51 -24.52 -24.20
CA GLY A 75 43.42 -24.43 -23.05
C GLY A 75 43.53 -25.69 -22.19
N GLN A 76 42.97 -26.80 -22.67
CA GLN A 76 42.90 -28.08 -21.92
C GLN A 76 44.15 -28.96 -22.15
N VAL A 77 44.91 -28.71 -23.22
CA VAL A 77 46.08 -29.49 -23.60
C VAL A 77 47.26 -28.58 -23.93
N GLY A 78 48.45 -28.90 -23.46
CA GLY A 78 49.71 -28.30 -23.88
C GLY A 78 50.44 -29.20 -24.84
N ILE A 79 51.26 -28.66 -25.76
CA ILE A 79 52.07 -29.41 -26.70
C ILE A 79 53.55 -29.14 -26.44
N VAL A 80 54.32 -30.18 -26.31
CA VAL A 80 55.78 -30.12 -26.23
C VAL A 80 56.36 -30.86 -27.46
N LEU A 81 57.10 -30.13 -28.30
CA LEU A 81 57.76 -30.68 -29.46
C LEU A 81 59.23 -30.98 -29.14
N VAL A 82 59.69 -32.17 -29.50
CA VAL A 82 61.04 -32.63 -29.20
C VAL A 82 61.81 -32.98 -30.48
N GLY A 83 62.95 -32.38 -30.65
CA GLY A 83 63.80 -32.56 -31.81
C GLY A 83 63.80 -31.33 -32.74
N GLN A 84 64.60 -31.37 -33.84
CA GLN A 84 64.74 -30.28 -34.79
C GLN A 84 63.46 -30.07 -35.59
N LEU A 85 62.96 -28.83 -35.61
CA LEU A 85 61.76 -28.43 -36.33
C LEU A 85 62.10 -28.04 -37.78
N PRO A 86 61.29 -28.42 -38.77
CA PRO A 86 61.39 -27.88 -40.10
C PRO A 86 61.14 -26.36 -40.14
N ASP A 87 61.83 -25.64 -41.02
CA ASP A 87 61.60 -24.18 -41.17
C ASP A 87 60.11 -23.85 -41.44
N GLY A 88 59.54 -22.89 -40.73
CA GLY A 88 58.15 -22.44 -40.90
C GLY A 88 57.12 -23.41 -40.40
N PHE A 89 57.42 -24.48 -39.70
CA PHE A 89 56.43 -25.41 -39.17
C PHE A 89 55.54 -24.77 -38.03
N LEU A 90 56.14 -23.99 -37.15
CA LEU A 90 55.42 -23.30 -36.10
C LEU A 90 54.39 -22.31 -36.60
N GLU A 91 54.60 -21.72 -37.77
CA GLU A 91 53.67 -20.80 -38.42
C GLU A 91 52.36 -21.45 -38.87
N GLN A 92 52.40 -22.77 -39.10
CA GLN A 92 51.27 -23.58 -39.55
C GLN A 92 50.35 -24.01 -38.42
N LEU A 93 50.78 -23.83 -37.17
CA LEU A 93 49.97 -24.15 -35.97
C LEU A 93 49.18 -22.96 -35.48
N PRO A 94 47.99 -23.16 -34.90
CA PRO A 94 47.27 -22.11 -34.23
C PRO A 94 48.14 -21.40 -33.20
N ARG A 95 47.99 -20.06 -33.06
CA ARG A 95 48.75 -19.28 -32.09
C ARG A 95 48.55 -19.86 -30.68
N GLY A 96 49.65 -20.22 -30.00
CA GLY A 96 49.64 -20.82 -28.67
C GLY A 96 49.40 -22.34 -28.63
N ALA A 97 49.32 -23.02 -29.79
CA ALA A 97 49.20 -24.49 -29.85
C ALA A 97 50.45 -25.21 -29.31
N VAL A 98 51.63 -24.66 -29.54
CA VAL A 98 52.88 -25.19 -29.02
C VAL A 98 53.26 -24.45 -27.75
N VAL A 99 53.38 -25.15 -26.66
CA VAL A 99 53.75 -24.57 -25.36
C VAL A 99 55.26 -24.51 -25.20
N ALA A 100 56.00 -25.54 -25.69
CA ALA A 100 57.43 -25.56 -25.64
C ALA A 100 58.02 -26.41 -26.80
N HIS A 101 59.26 -26.10 -27.15
CA HIS A 101 60.07 -26.86 -28.12
C HIS A 101 61.43 -27.14 -27.49
N VAL A 102 61.89 -28.37 -27.61
CA VAL A 102 63.17 -28.84 -27.08
C VAL A 102 63.89 -29.53 -28.20
N GLU A 103 65.09 -29.02 -28.57
CA GLU A 103 65.86 -29.48 -29.70
C GLU A 103 66.53 -30.81 -29.46
N ASP A 104 66.90 -31.10 -28.22
CA ASP A 104 67.67 -32.31 -27.88
C ASP A 104 67.23 -32.89 -26.52
N LEU A 105 66.97 -34.19 -26.41
CA LEU A 105 66.69 -34.95 -25.20
C LEU A 105 67.94 -35.26 -24.36
N GLY A 106 69.14 -35.11 -24.92
CA GLY A 106 70.42 -35.32 -24.20
C GLY A 106 70.64 -34.32 -23.05
N LEU A 107 69.85 -33.20 -23.03
CA LEU A 107 69.83 -32.24 -21.94
C LEU A 107 68.52 -32.45 -21.12
N VAL A 108 68.60 -33.23 -20.06
CA VAL A 108 67.44 -33.60 -19.21
C VAL A 108 66.73 -32.40 -18.62
N ASP A 109 67.46 -31.34 -18.20
CA ASP A 109 66.90 -30.18 -17.60
C ASP A 109 65.97 -29.32 -18.53
N PRO A 110 66.33 -29.01 -19.78
CA PRO A 110 65.44 -28.34 -20.70
C PRO A 110 64.14 -29.09 -21.00
N PHE A 111 64.20 -30.43 -21.14
CA PHE A 111 63.02 -31.25 -21.39
C PHE A 111 62.10 -31.27 -20.16
N TYR A 112 62.65 -31.49 -18.97
CA TYR A 112 61.89 -31.41 -17.73
C TYR A 112 61.21 -30.08 -17.58
N LEU A 113 61.91 -28.93 -17.75
CA LEU A 113 61.34 -27.61 -17.65
C LEU A 113 60.25 -27.36 -18.72
N ALA A 114 60.39 -27.91 -19.91
CA ALA A 114 59.38 -27.84 -20.94
C ALA A 114 58.08 -28.54 -20.57
N VAL A 115 58.18 -29.79 -20.10
CA VAL A 115 57.00 -30.58 -19.70
C VAL A 115 56.34 -30.01 -18.42
N ALA A 116 57.17 -29.71 -17.40
CA ALA A 116 56.66 -29.10 -16.15
C ALA A 116 56.00 -27.77 -16.38
N GLY A 117 56.61 -26.88 -17.17
CA GLY A 117 56.06 -25.56 -17.53
C GLY A 117 54.83 -25.66 -18.41
N ALA A 118 54.72 -26.70 -19.24
CA ALA A 118 53.52 -26.97 -20.02
C ALA A 118 52.34 -27.39 -19.12
N LEU A 119 52.58 -28.34 -18.21
CA LEU A 119 51.57 -28.77 -17.25
C LEU A 119 51.08 -27.61 -16.37
N GLU A 120 51.97 -26.82 -15.80
CA GLU A 120 51.64 -25.67 -14.97
C GLU A 120 50.82 -24.63 -15.73
N ARG A 121 51.19 -24.33 -16.99
CA ARG A 121 50.41 -23.39 -17.81
C ARG A 121 49.00 -23.86 -18.11
N VAL A 122 48.80 -25.15 -18.39
CA VAL A 122 47.47 -25.73 -18.62
C VAL A 122 46.63 -25.66 -17.33
N GLU A 123 47.25 -26.00 -16.19
CA GLU A 123 46.60 -25.92 -14.89
C GLU A 123 46.15 -24.49 -14.57
N LEU A 124 47.04 -23.50 -14.68
CA LEU A 124 46.77 -22.08 -14.43
C LEU A 124 45.69 -21.54 -15.39
N ARG A 125 45.78 -21.91 -16.66
CA ARG A 125 44.78 -21.47 -17.66
C ARG A 125 43.42 -22.05 -17.37
N SER A 126 43.32 -23.35 -17.12
CA SER A 126 42.09 -24.02 -16.75
C SER A 126 41.47 -23.46 -15.45
N ALA A 127 42.30 -23.19 -14.45
CA ALA A 127 41.88 -22.53 -13.20
C ALA A 127 41.37 -21.10 -13.46
N SER A 128 42.07 -20.34 -14.33
CA SER A 128 41.64 -18.99 -14.69
C SER A 128 40.33 -18.98 -15.44
N GLU A 129 40.11 -19.88 -16.38
CA GLU A 129 38.88 -20.01 -17.16
C GLU A 129 37.69 -20.44 -16.26
N ARG A 130 37.91 -21.42 -15.38
CA ARG A 130 36.90 -21.80 -14.36
C ARG A 130 36.53 -20.61 -13.49
N ARG A 131 37.54 -19.84 -13.03
CA ARG A 131 37.32 -18.65 -12.22
C ARG A 131 36.56 -17.56 -12.98
N ALA A 132 36.91 -17.35 -14.27
CA ALA A 132 36.19 -16.38 -15.12
C ALA A 132 34.75 -16.80 -15.38
N LYS A 133 34.47 -18.08 -15.67
CA LYS A 133 33.11 -18.62 -15.81
C LYS A 133 32.31 -18.46 -14.53
N TRP A 134 32.95 -18.77 -13.38
CA TRP A 134 32.34 -18.60 -12.06
C TRP A 134 32.02 -17.13 -11.76
N LEU A 135 32.96 -16.20 -12.01
CA LEU A 135 32.76 -14.77 -11.81
C LEU A 135 31.65 -14.21 -12.71
N ASN A 136 31.60 -14.60 -13.97
CA ASN A 136 30.54 -14.15 -14.89
C ASN A 136 29.16 -14.64 -14.44
N ARG A 137 29.08 -15.89 -14.01
CA ARG A 137 27.84 -16.45 -13.45
C ARG A 137 27.42 -15.71 -12.19
N TYR A 138 28.37 -15.47 -11.29
CA TYR A 138 28.12 -14.74 -10.04
C TYR A 138 27.67 -13.30 -10.29
N ARG A 139 28.28 -12.62 -11.27
CA ARG A 139 27.85 -11.27 -11.69
C ARG A 139 26.43 -11.25 -12.24
N TYR A 140 26.07 -12.22 -13.04
CA TYR A 140 24.72 -12.34 -13.58
C TYR A 140 23.69 -12.54 -12.45
N GLU A 141 23.94 -13.45 -11.55
CA GLU A 141 23.07 -13.73 -10.40
C GLU A 141 22.91 -12.53 -9.47
N LEU A 142 24.01 -11.83 -9.19
CA LEU A 142 23.98 -10.60 -8.41
C LEU A 142 23.14 -9.52 -9.11
N GLY A 143 23.27 -9.39 -10.43
CA GLY A 143 22.44 -8.48 -11.21
C GLY A 143 20.95 -8.79 -11.10
N GLU A 144 20.57 -10.05 -11.23
CA GLU A 144 19.19 -10.52 -11.06
C GLU A 144 18.63 -10.22 -9.66
N ILE A 145 19.42 -10.49 -8.60
CA ILE A 145 19.02 -10.18 -7.22
C ILE A 145 18.79 -8.68 -7.02
N ILE A 146 19.67 -7.84 -7.57
CA ILE A 146 19.53 -6.37 -7.46
C ILE A 146 18.27 -5.89 -8.17
N GLU A 147 18.00 -6.37 -9.40
CA GLU A 147 16.79 -6.00 -10.14
C GLU A 147 15.52 -6.49 -9.41
N ILE A 148 15.52 -7.70 -8.89
CA ILE A 148 14.42 -8.26 -8.11
C ILE A 148 14.18 -7.43 -6.83
N SER A 149 15.25 -7.14 -6.08
CA SER A 149 15.19 -6.35 -4.85
C SER A 149 14.64 -4.94 -5.12
N ARG A 150 15.06 -4.33 -6.24
CA ARG A 150 14.55 -3.04 -6.66
C ARG A 150 13.06 -3.09 -7.00
N ALA A 151 12.62 -4.09 -7.76
CA ALA A 151 11.22 -4.27 -8.12
C ALA A 151 10.33 -4.46 -6.88
N ILE A 152 10.77 -5.31 -5.94
CA ILE A 152 10.07 -5.55 -4.66
C ILE A 152 9.98 -4.27 -3.83
N SER A 153 11.07 -3.49 -3.73
CA SER A 153 11.11 -2.26 -2.92
C SER A 153 10.29 -1.11 -3.51
N GLN A 154 9.96 -1.14 -4.79
CA GLN A 154 9.18 -0.10 -5.48
C GLN A 154 7.67 -0.37 -5.46
N GLU A 155 7.25 -1.62 -5.29
CA GLU A 155 5.83 -1.97 -5.24
C GLU A 155 5.24 -1.58 -3.88
N ARG A 156 4.08 -0.91 -3.91
CA ARG A 156 3.37 -0.42 -2.73
C ARG A 156 2.02 -1.08 -2.52
N ASP A 157 1.49 -1.68 -3.55
CA ASP A 157 0.26 -2.45 -3.46
C ASP A 157 0.58 -3.80 -2.83
N LEU A 158 -0.06 -4.10 -1.71
CA LEU A 158 0.24 -5.30 -0.92
C LEU A 158 0.04 -6.59 -1.74
N ASP A 159 -1.05 -6.71 -2.48
CA ASP A 159 -1.36 -7.94 -3.22
C ASP A 159 -0.38 -8.15 -4.38
N ARG A 160 -0.03 -7.07 -5.08
CA ARG A 160 0.99 -7.10 -6.14
C ARG A 160 2.37 -7.42 -5.59
N LEU A 161 2.73 -6.82 -4.45
CA LEU A 161 4.00 -7.09 -3.77
C LEU A 161 4.12 -8.57 -3.40
N LEU A 162 3.10 -9.15 -2.77
CA LEU A 162 3.09 -10.57 -2.40
C LEU A 162 3.21 -11.46 -3.63
N GLY A 163 2.49 -11.14 -4.73
CA GLY A 163 2.59 -11.84 -6.00
C GLY A 163 3.99 -11.79 -6.59
N LEU A 164 4.62 -10.62 -6.57
CA LEU A 164 5.98 -10.41 -7.07
C LEU A 164 7.02 -11.15 -6.25
N ILE A 165 6.92 -11.10 -4.91
CA ILE A 165 7.81 -11.83 -4.01
C ILE A 165 7.79 -13.32 -4.34
N LEU A 166 6.61 -13.92 -4.45
CA LEU A 166 6.48 -15.35 -4.72
C LEU A 166 6.97 -15.72 -6.12
N GLU A 167 6.63 -14.93 -7.15
CA GLU A 167 7.09 -15.13 -8.52
C GLU A 167 8.62 -15.12 -8.61
N LYS A 168 9.26 -14.12 -8.01
CA LYS A 168 10.71 -13.97 -8.07
C LYS A 168 11.44 -15.00 -7.23
N SER A 169 10.88 -15.42 -6.10
CA SER A 169 11.40 -16.51 -5.27
C SER A 169 11.39 -17.83 -6.02
N ARG A 170 10.31 -18.14 -6.73
CA ARG A 170 10.20 -19.33 -7.58
C ARG A 170 11.19 -19.27 -8.75
N PHE A 171 11.27 -18.14 -9.43
CA PHE A 171 12.17 -17.94 -10.57
C PHE A 171 13.64 -18.18 -10.19
N ILE A 172 14.14 -17.55 -9.11
CA ILE A 172 15.56 -17.62 -8.74
C ILE A 172 15.99 -19.00 -8.25
N THR A 173 15.04 -19.76 -7.69
CA THR A 173 15.30 -21.12 -7.18
C THR A 173 14.96 -22.22 -8.19
N GLY A 174 14.26 -21.89 -9.28
CA GLY A 174 13.75 -22.86 -10.24
C GLY A 174 12.61 -23.72 -9.70
N SER A 175 11.82 -23.21 -8.78
CA SER A 175 10.73 -23.93 -8.13
C SER A 175 9.47 -23.96 -9.01
N ASP A 176 8.78 -25.11 -9.06
CA ASP A 176 7.55 -25.28 -9.81
C ASP A 176 6.38 -24.57 -9.17
N ALA A 177 6.28 -24.64 -7.85
CA ALA A 177 5.20 -24.02 -7.09
C ALA A 177 5.72 -23.32 -5.84
N GLY A 178 4.85 -22.51 -5.24
CA GLY A 178 5.10 -21.88 -3.96
C GLY A 178 3.85 -21.28 -3.34
N SER A 179 3.95 -20.96 -2.07
CA SER A 179 2.90 -20.33 -1.26
C SER A 179 3.51 -19.25 -0.38
N LEU A 180 2.71 -18.23 -0.09
CA LEU A 180 3.12 -17.13 0.77
C LEU A 180 2.12 -16.96 1.92
N TYR A 181 2.67 -16.85 3.11
CA TYR A 181 1.94 -16.64 4.35
C TYR A 181 2.35 -15.33 4.99
N VAL A 182 1.39 -14.59 5.54
CA VAL A 182 1.62 -13.37 6.32
C VAL A 182 1.19 -13.62 7.76
N ILE A 183 1.95 -13.12 8.73
CA ILE A 183 1.59 -13.21 10.14
C ILE A 183 0.57 -12.12 10.45
N GLU A 184 -0.57 -12.52 10.99
CA GLU A 184 -1.61 -11.61 11.47
C GLU A 184 -1.92 -11.88 12.94
N GLN A 185 -2.22 -10.81 13.66
CA GLN A 185 -2.70 -10.90 15.04
C GLN A 185 -4.23 -10.77 15.05
N ARG A 186 -4.90 -11.66 15.75
CA ARG A 186 -6.36 -11.61 15.88
C ARG A 186 -6.78 -10.41 16.72
N ALA A 187 -7.77 -9.66 16.25
CA ALA A 187 -8.30 -8.51 16.99
C ALA A 187 -8.74 -8.92 18.41
N GLY A 188 -8.17 -8.28 19.44
CA GLY A 188 -8.47 -8.56 20.85
C GLY A 188 -7.74 -9.79 21.45
N SER A 189 -6.80 -10.40 20.72
CA SER A 189 -5.97 -11.50 21.19
C SER A 189 -4.49 -11.22 20.93
N HIS A 190 -3.61 -11.76 21.78
CA HIS A 190 -2.16 -11.74 21.54
C HIS A 190 -1.69 -12.93 20.68
N GLU A 191 -2.59 -13.78 20.22
CA GLU A 191 -2.25 -14.94 19.41
C GLU A 191 -1.93 -14.54 17.97
N LYS A 192 -0.72 -14.88 17.51
CA LYS A 192 -0.28 -14.69 16.13
C LYS A 192 -0.68 -15.94 15.30
N HIS A 193 -1.16 -15.71 14.09
CA HIS A 193 -1.56 -16.76 13.13
C HIS A 193 -0.89 -16.49 11.79
N LEU A 194 -0.66 -17.56 11.03
CA LEU A 194 -0.24 -17.46 9.63
C LEU A 194 -1.47 -17.46 8.74
N ARG A 195 -1.69 -16.37 8.03
CA ARG A 195 -2.71 -16.29 6.98
C ARG A 195 -2.08 -16.65 5.65
N PHE A 196 -2.58 -17.68 5.01
CA PHE A 196 -2.28 -18.00 3.63
C PHE A 196 -2.84 -16.90 2.73
N LYS A 197 -1.99 -16.26 1.95
CA LYS A 197 -2.38 -15.14 1.09
C LYS A 197 -2.53 -15.55 -0.36
N LEU A 198 -1.55 -16.26 -0.89
CA LEU A 198 -1.55 -16.69 -2.28
C LEU A 198 -0.67 -17.92 -2.51
N SER A 199 -0.93 -18.61 -3.60
CA SER A 199 -0.04 -19.62 -4.17
C SER A 199 0.10 -19.43 -5.67
N GLN A 200 1.22 -19.90 -6.19
CA GLN A 200 1.50 -19.99 -7.62
C GLN A 200 1.98 -21.39 -7.94
N ASN A 201 1.54 -21.95 -9.05
CA ASN A 201 1.96 -23.25 -9.54
C ASN A 201 1.99 -23.21 -11.07
N GLU A 202 3.09 -23.68 -11.69
CA GLU A 202 3.23 -23.69 -13.15
C GLU A 202 2.58 -24.92 -13.77
N SER A 203 2.64 -26.05 -13.07
CA SER A 203 2.24 -27.35 -13.63
C SER A 203 0.75 -27.66 -13.45
N VAL A 204 0.09 -27.04 -12.43
CA VAL A 204 -1.32 -27.28 -12.11
C VAL A 204 -2.03 -25.96 -11.81
N SER A 205 -3.21 -25.77 -12.42
CA SER A 205 -4.08 -24.62 -12.13
C SER A 205 -5.16 -25.00 -11.12
N PHE A 206 -5.27 -24.21 -10.04
CA PHE A 206 -6.33 -24.35 -9.04
C PHE A 206 -6.66 -22.99 -8.42
N GLU A 207 -7.88 -22.83 -7.96
CA GLU A 207 -8.30 -21.68 -7.15
C GLU A 207 -7.83 -21.88 -5.70
N SER A 208 -6.99 -20.97 -5.22
CA SER A 208 -6.60 -20.92 -3.82
C SER A 208 -7.53 -19.99 -3.04
N LYS A 209 -8.08 -20.48 -1.93
CA LYS A 209 -8.84 -19.65 -0.99
C LYS A 209 -7.97 -19.29 0.20
N GLU A 210 -8.09 -18.07 0.69
CA GLU A 210 -7.42 -17.67 1.93
C GLU A 210 -7.90 -18.54 3.11
N PHE A 211 -6.98 -18.99 3.93
CA PHE A 211 -7.23 -19.68 5.20
C PHE A 211 -6.19 -19.28 6.23
N THR A 212 -6.46 -19.59 7.48
CA THR A 212 -5.56 -19.24 8.58
C THR A 212 -5.13 -20.51 9.30
N ILE A 213 -3.83 -20.63 9.56
CA ILE A 213 -3.26 -21.72 10.36
C ILE A 213 -2.62 -21.17 11.64
N PRO A 214 -2.66 -21.91 12.75
CA PRO A 214 -1.98 -21.51 13.97
C PRO A 214 -0.47 -21.36 13.75
N MET A 215 0.15 -20.36 14.36
CA MET A 215 1.60 -20.23 14.40
C MET A 215 2.18 -21.27 15.38
N SER A 216 2.47 -22.45 14.88
CA SER A 216 2.96 -23.59 15.69
C SER A 216 3.93 -24.44 14.88
N THR A 217 4.72 -25.26 15.57
CA THR A 217 5.66 -26.18 14.92
C THR A 217 4.99 -27.38 14.23
N ARG A 218 3.65 -27.47 14.21
CA ARG A 218 2.94 -28.60 13.58
C ARG A 218 2.94 -28.55 12.06
N SER A 219 2.99 -27.36 11.48
CA SER A 219 3.08 -27.15 10.02
C SER A 219 4.49 -26.70 9.65
N ILE A 220 4.95 -27.04 8.43
CA ILE A 220 6.29 -26.66 7.95
C ILE A 220 6.45 -25.13 7.93
N ALA A 221 5.46 -24.39 7.41
CA ALA A 221 5.49 -22.93 7.42
C ALA A 221 5.44 -22.36 8.85
N GLY A 222 4.62 -22.93 9.73
CA GLY A 222 4.56 -22.55 11.13
C GLY A 222 5.85 -22.81 11.87
N ALA A 223 6.48 -23.95 11.62
CA ALA A 223 7.77 -24.29 12.21
C ALA A 223 8.87 -23.32 11.77
N ALA A 224 8.94 -22.95 10.47
CA ALA A 224 9.88 -21.94 9.97
C ALA A 224 9.68 -20.57 10.66
N ALA A 225 8.42 -20.17 10.88
CA ALA A 225 8.09 -18.92 11.57
C ALA A 225 8.50 -18.95 13.05
N VAL A 226 8.16 -20.03 13.78
CA VAL A 226 8.46 -20.17 15.22
C VAL A 226 9.96 -20.29 15.46
N MET A 227 10.65 -21.10 14.65
CA MET A 227 12.09 -21.36 14.79
C MET A 227 12.95 -20.25 14.21
N ARG A 228 12.36 -19.32 13.45
CA ARG A 228 13.03 -18.19 12.81
C ARG A 228 14.21 -18.61 11.91
N ARG A 229 14.13 -19.78 11.30
CA ARG A 229 15.16 -20.34 10.43
C ARG A 229 14.54 -21.09 9.25
N PRO A 230 15.28 -21.23 8.15
CA PRO A 230 14.81 -22.00 7.01
C PRO A 230 14.59 -23.48 7.39
N ILE A 231 13.56 -24.08 6.80
CA ILE A 231 13.31 -25.52 6.88
C ILE A 231 13.36 -26.05 5.45
N ASN A 232 14.35 -26.89 5.18
CA ASN A 232 14.61 -27.47 3.87
C ASN A 232 14.41 -28.99 3.92
N ILE A 233 13.49 -29.52 3.12
CA ILE A 233 13.07 -30.92 3.16
C ILE A 233 13.25 -31.51 1.76
N PRO A 234 14.14 -32.51 1.60
CA PRO A 234 14.41 -33.15 0.30
C PRO A 234 13.21 -33.91 -0.29
N ASP A 235 12.46 -34.62 0.56
CA ASP A 235 11.19 -35.26 0.20
C ASP A 235 10.20 -35.18 1.37
N VAL A 236 9.08 -34.48 1.18
CA VAL A 236 8.07 -34.31 2.24
C VAL A 236 7.29 -35.58 2.53
N TYR A 237 7.29 -36.57 1.62
CA TYR A 237 6.63 -37.85 1.84
C TYR A 237 7.38 -38.72 2.83
N ASP A 238 8.65 -38.46 3.10
CA ASP A 238 9.41 -39.09 4.19
C ASP A 238 8.87 -38.71 5.59
N LEU A 239 8.04 -37.66 5.65
CA LEU A 239 7.36 -37.19 6.86
C LEU A 239 5.99 -37.84 7.08
N ILE A 240 5.56 -38.78 6.23
CA ILE A 240 4.27 -39.45 6.34
C ILE A 240 4.49 -40.84 7.00
N LEU A 241 3.73 -41.12 8.07
CA LEU A 241 3.77 -42.45 8.72
C LEU A 241 3.12 -43.52 7.82
N PRO A 242 3.47 -44.79 7.98
CA PRO A 242 2.91 -45.93 7.24
C PRO A 242 1.38 -46.08 7.40
N ASP A 243 0.78 -45.47 8.43
CA ASP A 243 -0.65 -45.47 8.70
C ASP A 243 -1.38 -44.29 8.02
N GLY A 244 -0.70 -43.54 7.17
CA GLY A 244 -1.25 -42.36 6.48
C GLY A 244 -1.42 -41.10 7.34
N ARG A 245 -1.02 -41.15 8.60
CA ARG A 245 -0.93 -39.99 9.47
C ARG A 245 0.47 -39.42 9.41
N GLY A 246 0.61 -38.11 9.45
CA GLY A 246 1.91 -37.43 9.34
C GLY A 246 2.94 -38.01 10.34
N SER A 247 4.19 -38.21 9.88
CA SER A 247 5.29 -38.78 10.65
C SER A 247 5.67 -37.97 11.87
N ARG A 248 6.03 -38.66 12.96
CA ARG A 248 6.71 -38.11 14.15
C ARG A 248 8.24 -38.16 14.04
N ASP A 249 8.78 -38.42 12.83
CA ASP A 249 10.23 -38.53 12.72
C ASP A 249 10.88 -37.16 12.87
N THR A 250 11.62 -37.06 13.89
CA THR A 250 12.60 -36.02 14.20
C THR A 250 13.61 -35.92 13.09
N ILE A 251 13.80 -34.74 12.53
CA ILE A 251 15.04 -34.42 11.82
C ILE A 251 16.15 -34.59 12.87
N ARG A 252 16.94 -35.65 12.72
CA ARG A 252 18.10 -35.88 13.61
C ARG A 252 19.01 -34.66 13.49
N ALA A 253 19.52 -34.20 14.62
CA ALA A 253 20.52 -33.15 14.71
C ALA A 253 21.81 -33.44 13.88
N ASP A 254 21.98 -34.67 13.44
CA ASP A 254 23.12 -35.15 12.64
C ASP A 254 22.88 -35.10 11.12
N SER A 255 21.79 -34.53 10.66
CA SER A 255 21.59 -34.27 9.23
C SER A 255 22.70 -33.32 8.74
N PRO A 256 23.37 -33.58 7.59
CA PRO A 256 24.38 -32.70 7.03
C PRO A 256 23.83 -31.29 6.69
N PHE A 257 22.54 -31.11 6.86
CA PHE A 257 21.81 -29.85 6.69
C PHE A 257 21.52 -29.12 8.03
N ALA A 258 21.93 -29.65 9.17
CA ALA A 258 21.92 -28.99 10.48
C ALA A 258 23.12 -28.03 10.55
N THR A 259 23.00 -26.85 9.95
CA THR A 259 24.10 -25.89 9.92
C THR A 259 24.15 -25.03 11.17
N ARG A 260 25.36 -25.04 11.75
CA ARG A 260 26.01 -24.06 12.63
C ARG A 260 25.17 -23.47 13.76
N GLU A 261 25.46 -23.97 14.96
CA GLU A 261 25.46 -23.19 16.19
C GLU A 261 26.46 -22.05 16.08
N GLU A 262 26.00 -20.84 15.86
CA GLU A 262 26.66 -19.62 16.33
C GLU A 262 25.63 -18.49 16.45
N ALA A 263 25.52 -17.99 17.67
CA ALA A 263 24.69 -16.92 18.19
C ALA A 263 23.33 -17.36 18.77
N GLY A 264 23.30 -17.45 20.08
CA GLY A 264 22.09 -17.62 20.89
C GLY A 264 21.16 -16.44 20.77
N PRO A 265 19.85 -16.64 20.97
CA PRO A 265 18.84 -15.59 20.89
C PRO A 265 19.04 -14.53 21.98
N PRO A 266 18.68 -13.26 21.70
CA PRO A 266 18.62 -12.26 22.76
C PRO A 266 17.59 -12.66 23.83
N ALA A 267 17.94 -12.45 25.08
CA ALA A 267 17.13 -12.82 26.23
C ALA A 267 15.78 -12.08 26.20
N GLY A 268 14.67 -12.84 26.14
CA GLY A 268 13.38 -12.27 26.47
C GLY A 268 12.17 -12.71 25.66
N ALA A 269 12.06 -13.97 25.24
CA ALA A 269 10.76 -14.63 25.08
C ALA A 269 10.98 -16.09 24.66
N SER A 270 11.00 -16.99 25.62
CA SER A 270 11.01 -18.43 25.36
C SER A 270 9.64 -18.87 24.85
N LEU A 271 9.49 -18.97 23.54
CA LEU A 271 8.41 -19.73 22.88
C LEU A 271 8.89 -21.13 22.44
N LEU A 272 10.06 -21.54 22.90
CA LEU A 272 10.55 -22.91 22.72
C LEU A 272 9.92 -23.80 23.77
N PRO A 273 9.55 -25.05 23.45
CA PRO A 273 9.17 -26.02 24.47
C PRO A 273 10.34 -26.21 25.45
N PRO A 274 10.08 -26.35 26.75
CA PRO A 274 11.09 -26.37 27.81
C PRO A 274 11.97 -27.63 27.86
N SER A 275 11.87 -28.50 26.90
CA SER A 275 12.69 -29.70 26.77
C SER A 275 13.24 -29.79 25.37
N GLY A 276 14.54 -30.08 25.23
CA GLY A 276 15.25 -30.21 23.95
C GLY A 276 14.68 -31.26 22.97
N GLU A 277 13.36 -31.35 22.87
CA GLU A 277 12.65 -32.14 21.89
C GLU A 277 12.67 -31.43 20.54
N THR A 278 13.14 -32.15 19.55
CA THR A 278 13.13 -31.74 18.14
C THR A 278 11.70 -31.42 17.70
N PRO A 279 11.44 -30.29 17.07
CA PRO A 279 10.09 -29.92 16.65
C PRO A 279 9.55 -30.90 15.61
N VAL A 280 8.36 -31.42 15.88
CA VAL A 280 7.66 -32.38 15.02
C VAL A 280 6.70 -31.60 14.13
N PHE A 281 6.97 -31.54 12.83
CA PHE A 281 6.02 -31.05 11.83
C PHE A 281 5.57 -32.20 10.92
N THR A 282 4.39 -32.06 10.36
CA THR A 282 3.75 -33.06 9.51
C THR A 282 3.46 -32.49 8.13
N PHE A 283 3.47 -33.35 7.12
CA PHE A 283 2.99 -33.03 5.78
C PHE A 283 1.59 -33.67 5.57
N ASP A 284 0.66 -32.87 5.05
CA ASP A 284 -0.68 -33.33 4.69
C ASP A 284 -0.76 -33.51 3.17
N PRO A 285 -0.84 -34.76 2.68
CA PRO A 285 -0.91 -35.07 1.24
C PRO A 285 -2.28 -34.84 0.62
N SER A 286 -3.30 -34.41 1.38
CA SER A 286 -4.67 -34.29 0.90
C SER A 286 -4.82 -33.32 -0.29
N PHE A 287 -4.00 -32.28 -0.33
CA PHE A 287 -3.95 -31.35 -1.46
C PHE A 287 -3.39 -32.03 -2.72
N ASP A 288 -2.27 -32.75 -2.61
CA ASP A 288 -1.65 -33.46 -3.72
C ASP A 288 -2.62 -34.46 -4.36
N LEU A 289 -3.32 -35.22 -3.51
CA LEU A 289 -4.33 -36.19 -3.96
C LEU A 289 -5.51 -35.52 -4.67
N LYS A 290 -5.94 -34.33 -4.19
CA LYS A 290 -7.09 -33.62 -4.75
C LYS A 290 -6.81 -33.03 -6.13
N VAL A 291 -5.60 -32.52 -6.37
CA VAL A 291 -5.24 -31.82 -7.60
C VAL A 291 -4.39 -32.68 -8.56
N GLY A 292 -4.04 -33.89 -8.19
CA GLY A 292 -3.17 -34.77 -8.99
C GLY A 292 -1.74 -34.30 -9.09
N TYR A 293 -1.27 -33.55 -8.09
CA TYR A 293 0.11 -33.06 -7.95
C TYR A 293 0.89 -33.96 -7.01
N ARG A 294 2.24 -33.96 -7.09
CA ARG A 294 3.11 -34.58 -6.09
C ARG A 294 4.14 -33.55 -5.61
N THR A 295 4.02 -33.17 -4.38
CA THR A 295 5.03 -32.39 -3.67
C THR A 295 6.18 -33.31 -3.27
N LYS A 296 7.42 -32.97 -3.66
CA LYS A 296 8.64 -33.70 -3.27
C LYS A 296 9.54 -32.80 -2.44
N SER A 297 10.36 -31.98 -3.04
CA SER A 297 11.22 -31.08 -2.31
C SER A 297 10.48 -29.81 -1.87
N MET A 298 10.76 -29.34 -0.65
CA MET A 298 10.14 -28.17 -0.08
C MET A 298 11.14 -27.37 0.75
N ILE A 299 11.08 -26.04 0.61
CA ILE A 299 11.78 -25.12 1.49
C ILE A 299 10.82 -24.06 2.02
N ALA A 300 10.81 -23.86 3.34
CA ALA A 300 10.08 -22.79 4.01
C ALA A 300 11.07 -21.79 4.59
N MET A 301 10.98 -20.53 4.17
CA MET A 301 11.89 -19.45 4.54
C MET A 301 11.11 -18.35 5.25
N PRO A 302 11.46 -17.99 6.50
CA PRO A 302 10.83 -16.88 7.20
C PRO A 302 11.23 -15.54 6.55
N MET A 303 10.29 -14.63 6.43
CA MET A 303 10.53 -13.22 6.09
C MET A 303 10.65 -12.43 7.39
N ILE A 304 11.79 -11.79 7.58
CA ILE A 304 12.14 -11.07 8.81
C ILE A 304 12.10 -9.57 8.52
N SER A 305 11.43 -8.80 9.38
CA SER A 305 11.35 -7.34 9.31
C SER A 305 12.66 -6.66 9.70
N ALA A 306 12.72 -5.34 9.54
CA ALA A 306 13.86 -4.54 10.00
C ALA A 306 14.01 -4.56 11.53
N GLU A 307 12.92 -4.81 12.27
CA GLU A 307 12.89 -4.91 13.73
C GLU A 307 13.18 -6.34 14.23
N ASP A 308 13.69 -7.23 13.35
CA ASP A 308 14.00 -8.63 13.66
C ASP A 308 12.76 -9.46 14.06
N GLU A 309 11.56 -9.10 13.57
CA GLU A 309 10.34 -9.90 13.74
C GLU A 309 10.01 -10.71 12.48
N VAL A 310 9.53 -11.95 12.66
CA VAL A 310 8.99 -12.72 11.54
C VAL A 310 7.61 -12.18 11.20
N ILE A 311 7.44 -11.72 9.96
CA ILE A 311 6.20 -11.14 9.46
C ILE A 311 5.51 -11.99 8.40
N GLY A 312 6.19 -13.03 7.91
CA GLY A 312 5.63 -13.97 6.97
C GLY A 312 6.54 -15.14 6.68
N VAL A 313 6.09 -16.05 5.83
CA VAL A 313 6.84 -17.21 5.37
C VAL A 313 6.65 -17.42 3.88
N ILE A 314 7.74 -17.60 3.14
CA ILE A 314 7.76 -18.06 1.76
C ILE A 314 7.98 -19.58 1.79
N GLN A 315 7.09 -20.35 1.18
CA GLN A 315 7.22 -21.78 1.03
C GLN A 315 7.32 -22.11 -0.45
N LEU A 316 8.42 -22.73 -0.87
CA LEU A 316 8.67 -23.13 -2.25
C LEU A 316 8.65 -24.63 -2.37
N ILE A 317 8.17 -25.13 -3.50
CA ILE A 317 7.86 -26.53 -3.73
C ILE A 317 8.45 -26.95 -5.07
N ASN A 318 9.09 -28.14 -5.08
CA ASN A 318 9.59 -28.84 -6.24
C ASN A 318 10.58 -28.02 -7.07
N ARG A 319 11.84 -27.98 -6.61
CA ARG A 319 12.93 -27.41 -7.41
C ARG A 319 13.16 -28.27 -8.64
N LYS A 320 12.93 -27.69 -9.82
CA LYS A 320 13.04 -28.39 -11.11
C LYS A 320 14.49 -28.52 -11.57
N ARG A 321 14.83 -29.64 -12.17
CA ARG A 321 16.11 -29.82 -12.88
C ARG A 321 16.18 -28.94 -14.11
N ASP A 322 15.09 -28.87 -14.87
CA ASP A 322 14.89 -27.94 -15.99
C ASP A 322 13.71 -27.01 -15.66
N PRO A 323 13.96 -25.72 -15.36
CA PRO A 323 12.91 -24.77 -14.99
C PRO A 323 11.80 -24.60 -16.04
N ARG A 324 12.05 -24.93 -17.30
CA ARG A 324 11.09 -24.74 -18.41
C ARG A 324 10.08 -25.88 -18.54
N LYS A 325 10.31 -27.02 -17.89
CA LYS A 325 9.43 -28.17 -17.99
C LYS A 325 8.27 -28.09 -17.00
N LEU A 326 7.10 -28.51 -17.43
CA LEU A 326 5.95 -28.75 -16.55
C LEU A 326 6.08 -30.13 -15.91
N LEU A 327 5.79 -30.22 -14.61
CA LEU A 327 5.86 -31.46 -13.86
C LEU A 327 4.57 -32.27 -14.02
N THR A 328 4.73 -33.59 -14.10
CA THR A 328 3.62 -34.55 -13.96
C THR A 328 3.95 -35.45 -12.79
N ALA A 329 2.92 -35.92 -12.05
CA ALA A 329 3.10 -36.74 -10.87
C ALA A 329 4.04 -37.96 -11.08
N GLN A 330 4.05 -38.53 -12.29
CA GLN A 330 4.89 -39.69 -12.63
C GLN A 330 6.37 -39.35 -12.85
N ARG A 331 6.70 -38.09 -13.14
CA ARG A 331 8.07 -37.64 -13.43
C ARG A 331 8.74 -36.85 -12.32
N VAL A 332 8.05 -36.63 -11.22
CA VAL A 332 8.58 -35.83 -10.10
C VAL A 332 9.88 -36.44 -9.57
N ASP A 333 9.99 -37.77 -9.49
CA ASP A 333 11.19 -38.39 -8.94
C ASP A 333 12.46 -38.16 -9.77
N ASP A 334 12.34 -38.01 -11.08
CA ASP A 334 13.45 -37.78 -12.01
C ASP A 334 13.74 -36.30 -12.23
N GLU A 335 12.69 -35.46 -12.23
CA GLU A 335 12.79 -34.05 -12.63
C GLU A 335 12.92 -33.08 -11.44
N VAL A 336 12.64 -33.52 -10.21
CA VAL A 336 12.73 -32.69 -9.00
C VAL A 336 13.99 -33.00 -8.20
N LEU A 337 14.71 -31.93 -7.89
CA LEU A 337 15.94 -31.95 -7.08
C LEU A 337 15.65 -31.39 -5.67
N PRO A 338 16.39 -31.80 -4.65
CA PRO A 338 16.43 -31.09 -3.38
C PRO A 338 16.91 -29.65 -3.55
N PHE A 339 16.48 -28.75 -2.68
CA PHE A 339 17.05 -27.41 -2.61
C PHE A 339 18.47 -27.51 -2.06
N ASP A 340 19.45 -27.00 -2.82
CA ASP A 340 20.84 -26.94 -2.40
C ASP A 340 21.12 -25.70 -1.54
N GLN A 341 22.30 -25.65 -0.91
CA GLN A 341 22.71 -24.52 -0.08
C GLN A 341 22.63 -23.18 -0.83
N ARG A 342 22.98 -23.19 -2.12
CA ARG A 342 22.89 -22.00 -2.95
C ARG A 342 21.45 -21.49 -3.09
N SER A 343 20.49 -22.37 -3.35
CA SER A 343 19.06 -22.01 -3.41
C SER A 343 18.57 -21.43 -2.07
N GLU A 344 19.06 -21.97 -0.97
CA GLU A 344 18.77 -21.48 0.38
C GLU A 344 19.35 -20.07 0.60
N ASP A 345 20.62 -19.85 0.25
CA ASP A 345 21.29 -18.55 0.39
C ASP A 345 20.61 -17.45 -0.47
N LEU A 346 20.26 -17.77 -1.71
CA LEU A 346 19.54 -16.87 -2.62
C LEU A 346 18.16 -16.53 -2.08
N LEU A 347 17.41 -17.54 -1.62
CA LEU A 347 16.09 -17.35 -1.05
C LEU A 347 16.14 -16.59 0.26
N SER A 348 17.14 -16.83 1.11
CA SER A 348 17.36 -16.09 2.36
C SER A 348 17.58 -14.59 2.11
N THR A 349 18.43 -14.28 1.13
CA THR A 349 18.66 -12.88 0.71
C THR A 349 17.38 -12.21 0.23
N LEU A 350 16.62 -12.91 -0.62
CA LEU A 350 15.35 -12.41 -1.14
C LEU A 350 14.29 -12.28 -0.07
N ALA A 351 14.17 -13.25 0.83
CA ALA A 351 13.22 -13.25 1.94
C ALA A 351 13.48 -12.09 2.93
N SER A 352 14.75 -11.75 3.16
CA SER A 352 15.13 -10.60 3.98
C SER A 352 14.66 -9.27 3.32
N GLN A 353 14.90 -9.09 2.02
CA GLN A 353 14.42 -7.92 1.29
C GLN A 353 12.88 -7.88 1.21
N ALA A 354 12.25 -9.03 0.99
CA ALA A 354 10.81 -9.18 0.97
C ALA A 354 10.18 -8.86 2.33
N GLY A 355 10.84 -9.25 3.43
CA GLY A 355 10.42 -8.91 4.78
C GLY A 355 10.32 -7.40 4.97
N ILE A 356 11.40 -6.68 4.72
CA ILE A 356 11.43 -5.20 4.85
C ILE A 356 10.38 -4.54 3.95
N ALA A 357 10.23 -5.01 2.70
CA ALA A 357 9.27 -4.44 1.77
C ALA A 357 7.82 -4.71 2.20
N LEU A 358 7.54 -5.92 2.69
CA LEU A 358 6.23 -6.31 3.22
C LEU A 358 5.87 -5.51 4.47
N GLU A 359 6.79 -5.33 5.40
CA GLU A 359 6.61 -4.48 6.59
C GLU A 359 6.22 -3.05 6.19
N ASN A 360 6.97 -2.46 5.26
CA ASN A 360 6.66 -1.13 4.75
C ASN A 360 5.25 -1.06 4.11
N ALA A 361 4.87 -2.06 3.30
CA ALA A 361 3.55 -2.10 2.68
C ALA A 361 2.42 -2.23 3.72
N LEU A 362 2.61 -3.07 4.74
CA LEU A 362 1.66 -3.24 5.85
C LEU A 362 1.51 -1.94 6.67
N LEU A 363 2.63 -1.26 6.97
CA LEU A 363 2.62 0.03 7.67
C LEU A 363 1.91 1.12 6.85
N TYR A 364 2.13 1.17 5.52
CA TYR A 364 1.41 2.10 4.65
C TYR A 364 -0.11 1.84 4.64
N ASP A 365 -0.51 0.56 4.60
CA ASP A 365 -1.93 0.20 4.64
C ASP A 365 -2.57 0.52 6.00
N GLU A 366 -1.84 0.31 7.10
CA GLU A 366 -2.28 0.67 8.45
C GLU A 366 -2.45 2.19 8.60
N ILE A 367 -1.45 2.98 8.18
CA ILE A 367 -1.53 4.45 8.20
C ILE A 367 -2.74 4.92 7.39
N ARG A 368 -2.98 4.34 6.22
CA ARG A 368 -4.14 4.66 5.39
C ARG A 368 -5.46 4.35 6.10
N ARG A 369 -5.57 3.18 6.74
CA ARG A 369 -6.77 2.79 7.49
C ARG A 369 -7.03 3.70 8.70
N ILE A 370 -5.98 4.06 9.43
CA ILE A 370 -6.07 5.01 10.55
C ILE A 370 -6.57 6.36 10.05
N PHE A 371 -6.01 6.84 8.94
CA PHE A 371 -6.41 8.12 8.37
C PHE A 371 -7.86 8.11 7.85
N ASP A 372 -8.28 7.07 7.10
CA ASP A 372 -9.67 6.90 6.66
C ASP A 372 -10.64 6.84 7.87
N GLY A 373 -10.25 6.14 8.93
CA GLY A 373 -10.98 6.07 10.19
C GLY A 373 -11.11 7.43 10.86
N PHE A 374 -10.02 8.19 10.92
CA PHE A 374 -10.01 9.55 11.47
C PHE A 374 -10.95 10.49 10.70
N VAL A 375 -10.90 10.48 9.36
CA VAL A 375 -11.77 11.30 8.53
C VAL A 375 -13.24 10.96 8.80
N ARG A 376 -13.61 9.68 8.81
CA ARG A 376 -14.98 9.23 9.09
C ARG A 376 -15.46 9.64 10.49
N ALA A 377 -14.63 9.45 11.50
CA ALA A 377 -14.95 9.85 12.87
C ALA A 377 -15.13 11.37 12.98
N SER A 378 -14.32 12.15 12.26
CA SER A 378 -14.43 13.61 12.20
C SER A 378 -15.75 14.06 11.57
N VAL A 379 -16.15 13.43 10.46
CA VAL A 379 -17.46 13.69 9.83
C VAL A 379 -18.59 13.36 10.77
N GLN A 380 -18.55 12.19 11.41
CA GLN A 380 -19.60 11.78 12.36
C GLN A 380 -19.73 12.76 13.55
N ALA A 381 -18.61 13.26 14.07
CA ALA A 381 -18.62 14.21 15.18
C ALA A 381 -19.28 15.55 14.79
N ILE A 382 -19.13 15.98 13.54
CA ILE A 382 -19.76 17.22 13.04
C ILE A 382 -21.25 17.01 12.79
N GLU A 383 -21.62 15.90 12.16
CA GLU A 383 -23.01 15.57 11.86
C GLU A 383 -23.83 15.36 13.14
N GLN A 384 -23.22 14.87 14.22
CA GLN A 384 -23.87 14.80 15.53
C GLN A 384 -24.19 16.20 16.10
N ARG A 385 -23.41 17.21 15.78
CA ARG A 385 -23.61 18.57 16.21
C ARG A 385 -24.64 19.34 15.37
N ASP A 386 -24.75 18.98 14.07
CA ASP A 386 -25.75 19.50 13.14
C ASP A 386 -26.65 18.35 12.64
N PRO A 387 -27.72 18.01 13.38
CA PRO A 387 -28.61 16.89 13.02
C PRO A 387 -29.26 17.03 11.63
N THR A 388 -29.18 18.22 11.02
CA THR A 388 -29.73 18.46 9.68
C THR A 388 -28.83 17.97 8.57
N THR A 389 -27.62 17.49 8.90
CA THR A 389 -26.60 17.07 7.94
C THR A 389 -26.20 15.59 8.06
N SER A 390 -27.03 14.75 8.68
CA SER A 390 -26.73 13.31 8.78
C SER A 390 -26.51 12.71 7.37
N GLY A 391 -25.37 12.03 7.18
CA GLY A 391 -24.97 11.43 5.90
C GLY A 391 -24.74 12.43 4.73
N HIS A 392 -24.90 13.71 4.95
CA HIS A 392 -24.69 14.76 3.93
C HIS A 392 -23.28 14.71 3.36
N SER A 393 -22.26 14.76 4.20
CA SER A 393 -20.86 14.77 3.77
C SER A 393 -20.49 13.56 2.93
N LEU A 394 -21.04 12.38 3.25
CA LEU A 394 -20.83 11.17 2.48
C LEU A 394 -21.52 11.26 1.10
N ARG A 395 -22.77 11.72 1.04
CA ARG A 395 -23.49 11.86 -0.23
C ARG A 395 -22.83 12.91 -1.14
N VAL A 396 -22.43 14.05 -0.59
CA VAL A 396 -21.66 15.08 -1.32
C VAL A 396 -20.35 14.50 -1.86
N SER A 397 -19.64 13.71 -1.08
CA SER A 397 -18.42 13.05 -1.53
C SER A 397 -18.67 12.07 -2.69
N LEU A 398 -19.69 11.22 -2.58
CA LEU A 398 -20.04 10.27 -3.64
C LEU A 398 -20.45 10.98 -4.93
N LEU A 399 -21.25 12.03 -4.83
CA LEU A 399 -21.67 12.85 -5.97
C LEU A 399 -20.48 13.57 -6.61
N SER A 400 -19.59 14.14 -5.82
CA SER A 400 -18.42 14.87 -6.29
C SER A 400 -17.46 13.96 -7.04
N VAL A 401 -17.15 12.79 -6.50
CA VAL A 401 -16.29 11.79 -7.15
C VAL A 401 -16.94 11.29 -8.44
N ALA A 402 -18.24 10.96 -8.42
CA ALA A 402 -18.95 10.49 -9.61
C ALA A 402 -19.03 11.56 -10.71
N LEU A 403 -19.18 12.85 -10.36
CA LEU A 403 -19.15 13.95 -11.32
C LEU A 403 -17.73 14.13 -11.90
N ALA A 404 -16.69 14.06 -11.07
CA ALA A 404 -15.30 14.10 -11.52
C ALA A 404 -14.96 12.95 -12.48
N GLU A 405 -15.43 11.73 -12.19
CA GLU A 405 -15.30 10.58 -13.10
C GLU A 405 -16.07 10.78 -14.42
N ALA A 406 -17.24 11.44 -14.39
CA ALA A 406 -18.00 11.75 -15.58
C ALA A 406 -17.29 12.82 -16.43
N VAL A 407 -16.66 13.82 -15.79
CA VAL A 407 -15.82 14.83 -16.45
C VAL A 407 -14.59 14.19 -17.08
N ASP A 408 -13.93 13.26 -16.40
CA ASP A 408 -12.75 12.53 -16.92
C ASP A 408 -13.06 11.74 -18.19
N ARG A 409 -14.30 11.24 -18.33
CA ARG A 409 -14.79 10.53 -19.51
C ARG A 409 -15.32 11.45 -20.61
N ALA A 410 -15.46 12.76 -20.35
CA ALA A 410 -15.96 13.68 -21.34
C ALA A 410 -14.91 13.94 -22.43
N ASP A 411 -15.27 13.70 -23.68
CA ASP A 411 -14.45 13.92 -24.87
C ASP A 411 -14.80 15.20 -25.64
N THR A 412 -15.85 15.89 -25.19
CA THR A 412 -16.37 17.12 -25.78
C THR A 412 -16.63 18.19 -24.71
N GLY A 413 -16.78 19.45 -25.13
CA GLY A 413 -17.08 20.58 -24.24
C GLY A 413 -15.83 21.20 -23.60
N ALA A 414 -16.07 22.09 -22.63
CA ALA A 414 -15.02 22.88 -21.99
C ALA A 414 -14.05 22.06 -21.17
N TYR A 415 -14.45 20.87 -20.69
CA TYR A 415 -13.67 19.98 -19.83
C TYR A 415 -13.12 18.77 -20.56
N ARG A 416 -13.14 18.70 -21.91
CA ARG A 416 -12.65 17.57 -22.71
C ARG A 416 -11.20 17.17 -22.43
N ASP A 417 -10.37 18.12 -22.01
CA ASP A 417 -8.95 17.92 -21.72
C ASP A 417 -8.67 17.78 -20.22
N GLN A 418 -9.72 17.92 -19.37
CA GLN A 418 -9.60 17.75 -17.93
C GLN A 418 -9.48 16.26 -17.60
N ARG A 419 -8.48 15.88 -16.80
CA ARG A 419 -8.29 14.52 -16.34
C ARG A 419 -8.13 14.49 -14.82
N PHE A 420 -8.67 13.42 -14.22
CA PHE A 420 -8.57 13.16 -12.81
C PHE A 420 -7.86 11.83 -12.57
N SER A 421 -6.66 11.87 -12.03
CA SER A 421 -5.98 10.67 -11.58
C SER A 421 -6.71 10.05 -10.37
N ARG A 422 -6.40 8.80 -10.04
CA ARG A 422 -6.89 8.17 -8.79
C ARG A 422 -6.58 9.00 -7.54
N ARG A 423 -5.46 9.70 -7.57
CA ARG A 423 -5.03 10.62 -6.52
C ARG A 423 -5.96 11.83 -6.44
N ASP A 424 -6.26 12.47 -7.56
CA ASP A 424 -7.14 13.65 -7.60
C ASP A 424 -8.56 13.31 -7.14
N LEU A 425 -9.07 12.13 -7.52
CA LEU A 425 -10.36 11.64 -7.05
C LEU A 425 -10.37 11.41 -5.53
N LYS A 426 -9.29 10.85 -4.97
CA LYS A 426 -9.19 10.64 -3.53
C LYS A 426 -9.02 11.97 -2.77
N GLU A 427 -8.31 12.93 -3.34
CA GLU A 427 -8.17 14.28 -2.79
C GLU A 427 -9.54 15.00 -2.75
N LEU A 428 -10.33 14.89 -3.83
CA LEU A 428 -11.69 15.42 -3.90
C LEU A 428 -12.62 14.71 -2.89
N GLU A 429 -12.52 13.39 -2.76
CA GLU A 429 -13.26 12.61 -1.77
C GLU A 429 -13.05 13.15 -0.35
N TYR A 430 -11.79 13.29 0.08
CA TYR A 430 -11.48 13.81 1.41
C TYR A 430 -11.89 15.28 1.59
N ALA A 431 -11.69 16.12 0.58
CA ALA A 431 -12.13 17.50 0.63
C ALA A 431 -13.65 17.60 0.80
N SER A 432 -14.40 16.75 0.07
CA SER A 432 -15.87 16.71 0.14
C SER A 432 -16.38 16.15 1.47
N LEU A 433 -15.70 15.14 2.04
CA LEU A 433 -16.04 14.62 3.35
C LEU A 433 -15.85 15.65 4.47
N LEU A 434 -14.83 16.49 4.34
CA LEU A 434 -14.43 17.46 5.38
C LEU A 434 -14.83 18.91 5.10
N HIS A 435 -15.59 19.20 4.02
CA HIS A 435 -15.90 20.56 3.57
C HIS A 435 -16.59 21.40 4.66
N ASP A 436 -17.45 20.78 5.44
CA ASP A 436 -18.25 21.37 6.51
C ASP A 436 -17.61 21.29 7.90
N PHE A 437 -16.35 20.79 8.01
CA PHE A 437 -15.69 20.59 9.32
C PHE A 437 -15.69 21.86 10.19
N GLY A 438 -15.61 23.01 9.59
CA GLY A 438 -15.57 24.28 10.30
C GLY A 438 -16.87 24.65 11.03
N LYS A 439 -17.98 23.94 10.83
CA LYS A 439 -19.22 24.10 11.62
C LYS A 439 -18.98 23.89 13.12
N ILE A 440 -17.90 23.18 13.48
CA ILE A 440 -17.51 23.04 14.88
C ILE A 440 -17.19 24.38 15.56
N GLY A 441 -16.79 25.38 14.78
CA GLY A 441 -16.51 26.73 15.24
C GLY A 441 -17.73 27.65 15.33
N VAL A 442 -18.90 27.21 14.86
CA VAL A 442 -20.16 27.97 14.90
C VAL A 442 -20.94 27.57 16.14
N ARG A 443 -21.62 28.53 16.76
CA ARG A 443 -22.47 28.23 17.94
C ARG A 443 -23.64 27.32 17.55
N GLU A 444 -23.88 26.28 18.34
CA GLU A 444 -24.93 25.28 18.09
C GLU A 444 -26.31 25.91 17.98
N GLU A 445 -26.63 26.84 18.90
CA GLU A 445 -27.90 27.55 18.87
C GLU A 445 -28.17 28.30 17.57
N VAL A 446 -27.11 28.76 16.86
CA VAL A 446 -27.23 29.42 15.58
C VAL A 446 -27.44 28.40 14.44
N LEU A 447 -26.74 27.27 14.48
CA LEU A 447 -26.87 26.18 13.50
C LEU A 447 -28.28 25.59 13.46
N VAL A 448 -28.87 25.37 14.65
CA VAL A 448 -30.19 24.73 14.80
C VAL A 448 -31.35 25.73 14.93
N LYS A 449 -31.12 27.02 14.70
CA LYS A 449 -32.11 28.08 14.89
C LYS A 449 -33.29 27.96 13.92
N ALA A 450 -34.39 27.38 14.41
CA ALA A 450 -35.60 27.11 13.64
C ALA A 450 -36.49 28.34 13.44
N LYS A 451 -36.49 29.31 14.40
CA LYS A 451 -37.33 30.50 14.40
C LYS A 451 -36.50 31.77 14.59
N LYS A 452 -37.08 32.95 14.35
CA LYS A 452 -36.33 34.21 14.40
C LYS A 452 -35.86 34.58 15.79
N LEU A 453 -36.66 34.26 16.84
CA LEU A 453 -36.23 34.32 18.24
C LEU A 453 -35.86 32.95 18.77
N TYR A 454 -34.86 32.89 19.63
CA TYR A 454 -34.55 31.70 20.40
C TYR A 454 -35.67 31.34 21.38
N PRO A 455 -35.86 30.08 21.75
CA PRO A 455 -36.94 29.67 22.67
C PRO A 455 -36.90 30.40 24.02
N HIS A 456 -35.75 30.73 24.55
CA HIS A 456 -35.61 31.49 25.80
C HIS A 456 -36.04 32.97 25.59
N GLN A 457 -35.64 33.60 24.49
CA GLN A 457 -36.04 34.97 24.18
C GLN A 457 -37.55 35.08 24.00
N LEU A 458 -38.18 34.16 23.30
CA LEU A 458 -39.64 34.15 23.12
C LEU A 458 -40.36 34.02 24.51
N ARG A 459 -39.83 33.20 25.42
CA ARG A 459 -40.36 33.10 26.79
C ARG A 459 -40.19 34.40 27.58
N GLU A 460 -39.05 35.04 27.48
CA GLU A 460 -38.78 36.33 28.14
C GLU A 460 -39.69 37.44 27.60
N VAL A 461 -39.89 37.49 26.27
CA VAL A 461 -40.87 38.42 25.67
C VAL A 461 -42.25 38.12 26.20
N ARG A 462 -42.70 36.86 26.29
CA ARG A 462 -44.02 36.50 26.84
C ARG A 462 -44.18 36.97 28.28
N GLN A 463 -43.18 36.73 29.12
CA GLN A 463 -43.19 37.17 30.50
C GLN A 463 -43.35 38.71 30.64
N ARG A 464 -42.67 39.48 29.81
CA ARG A 464 -42.80 40.94 29.76
C ARG A 464 -44.24 41.38 29.37
N PHE A 465 -44.86 40.69 28.41
CA PHE A 465 -46.23 40.91 28.01
C PHE A 465 -47.22 40.53 29.08
N ASP A 466 -47.03 39.42 29.79
CA ASP A 466 -47.88 39.01 30.92
C ASP A 466 -47.77 40.00 32.09
N TYR A 467 -46.53 40.45 32.40
CA TYR A 467 -46.32 41.49 33.42
C TYR A 467 -46.97 42.81 33.04
N ALA A 468 -46.84 43.26 31.80
CA ALA A 468 -47.48 44.48 31.30
C ALA A 468 -49.03 44.36 31.34
N SER A 469 -49.58 43.17 31.08
CA SER A 469 -51.00 42.88 31.20
C SER A 469 -51.49 43.00 32.65
N LEU A 470 -50.75 42.43 33.60
CA LEU A 470 -51.00 42.54 35.02
C LEU A 470 -50.91 44.00 35.52
N GLN A 471 -49.94 44.74 35.04
CA GLN A 471 -49.78 46.17 35.36
C GLN A 471 -50.94 46.99 34.83
N ILE A 472 -51.43 46.77 33.60
CA ILE A 472 -52.64 47.42 33.10
C ILE A 472 -53.82 47.13 34.06
N GLU A 473 -54.00 45.87 34.44
CA GLU A 473 -55.06 45.44 35.36
C GLU A 473 -54.96 46.15 36.72
N SER A 474 -53.78 46.13 37.31
CA SER A 474 -53.55 46.79 38.61
C SER A 474 -53.83 48.30 38.56
N VAL A 475 -53.34 48.99 37.58
CA VAL A 475 -53.53 50.44 37.37
C VAL A 475 -55.03 50.77 37.17
N TYR A 476 -55.74 50.00 36.37
CA TYR A 476 -57.16 50.28 36.15
C TYR A 476 -58.05 49.83 37.27
N LEU A 477 -57.72 48.79 38.05
CA LEU A 477 -58.37 48.43 39.28
C LEU A 477 -58.17 49.51 40.35
N GLY A 478 -56.96 50.08 40.47
CA GLY A 478 -56.71 51.25 41.31
C GLY A 478 -57.59 52.43 40.99
N LYS A 479 -57.64 52.82 39.69
CA LYS A 479 -58.53 53.89 39.17
C LYS A 479 -60.02 53.60 39.48
N LYS A 480 -60.41 52.31 39.35
CA LYS A 480 -61.82 51.91 39.67
C LYS A 480 -62.11 52.05 41.12
N VAL A 481 -61.23 51.66 42.03
CA VAL A 481 -61.37 51.85 43.48
C VAL A 481 -61.47 53.37 43.85
N GLU A 482 -60.54 54.18 43.24
CA GLU A 482 -60.58 55.65 43.44
C GLU A 482 -61.90 56.24 42.95
N ALA A 483 -62.40 55.85 41.77
CA ALA A 483 -63.67 56.31 41.21
C ALA A 483 -64.86 55.90 42.14
N ILE A 484 -64.87 54.64 42.62
CA ILE A 484 -65.93 54.18 43.55
C ILE A 484 -65.90 54.98 44.85
N LEU A 485 -64.72 55.18 45.43
CA LEU A 485 -64.56 56.00 46.65
C LEU A 485 -64.97 57.48 46.45
N GLY A 486 -64.80 58.00 45.24
CA GLY A 486 -65.18 59.34 44.79
C GLY A 486 -66.66 59.49 44.43
N GLY A 487 -67.47 58.40 44.51
CA GLY A 487 -68.91 58.44 44.21
C GLY A 487 -69.24 58.41 42.72
N ALA A 488 -68.36 57.83 41.85
CA ALA A 488 -68.59 57.72 40.45
C ALA A 488 -69.83 56.91 40.09
N THR A 489 -70.46 57.26 38.97
CA THR A 489 -71.61 56.54 38.41
C THR A 489 -71.28 55.20 37.84
N LYS A 490 -72.25 54.27 37.75
CA LYS A 490 -72.09 52.96 37.14
C LYS A 490 -71.53 53.04 35.70
N VAL A 491 -71.96 54.04 34.95
CA VAL A 491 -71.51 54.27 33.56
C VAL A 491 -69.99 54.61 33.48
N GLU A 492 -69.52 55.45 34.41
CA GLU A 492 -68.09 55.80 34.51
C GLU A 492 -67.23 54.59 34.90
N ILE A 493 -67.71 53.73 35.87
CA ILE A 493 -67.06 52.51 36.29
C ILE A 493 -66.96 51.51 35.07
N GLU A 494 -68.09 51.32 34.36
CA GLU A 494 -68.13 50.50 33.15
C GLU A 494 -67.19 51.04 32.03
N GLY A 495 -67.01 52.37 32.01
CA GLY A 495 -66.04 53.05 31.11
C GLY A 495 -64.60 52.66 31.43
N ILE A 496 -64.21 52.56 32.71
CA ILE A 496 -62.92 52.14 33.18
C ILE A 496 -62.67 50.67 32.75
N ASP A 497 -63.68 49.80 33.01
CA ASP A 497 -63.62 48.37 32.68
C ASP A 497 -63.43 48.16 31.10
N ARG A 498 -64.17 48.92 30.32
CA ARG A 498 -64.05 48.86 28.82
C ARG A 498 -62.68 49.32 28.37
N THR A 499 -62.08 50.36 28.94
CA THR A 499 -60.80 50.88 28.66
C THR A 499 -59.72 49.90 29.04
N MET A 500 -59.80 49.25 30.18
CA MET A 500 -58.92 48.18 30.62
C MET A 500 -58.94 47.00 29.62
N ALA A 501 -60.17 46.53 29.31
CA ALA A 501 -60.33 45.42 28.34
C ALA A 501 -59.77 45.74 26.99
N GLN A 502 -59.95 46.96 26.49
CA GLN A 502 -59.38 47.43 25.24
C GLN A 502 -57.83 47.40 25.29
N LYS A 503 -57.22 47.91 26.35
CA LYS A 503 -55.75 47.93 26.52
C LYS A 503 -55.15 46.53 26.59
N LYS A 504 -55.80 45.60 27.29
CA LYS A 504 -55.40 44.18 27.31
C LYS A 504 -55.56 43.54 25.93
N ALA A 505 -56.63 43.82 25.17
CA ALA A 505 -56.84 43.31 23.84
C ALA A 505 -55.80 43.86 22.82
N GLU A 506 -55.41 45.15 22.94
CA GLU A 506 -54.31 45.73 22.15
C GLU A 506 -52.98 44.99 22.44
N LEU A 507 -52.68 44.71 23.67
CA LEU A 507 -51.48 43.99 24.08
C LEU A 507 -51.47 42.53 23.57
N GLU A 508 -52.59 41.83 23.68
CA GLU A 508 -52.75 40.47 23.14
C GLU A 508 -52.65 40.45 21.61
N SER A 509 -53.20 41.45 20.90
CA SER A 509 -53.03 41.58 19.47
C SER A 509 -51.57 41.78 19.06
N ALA A 510 -50.82 42.56 19.85
CA ALA A 510 -49.38 42.75 19.69
C ALA A 510 -48.60 41.45 19.87
N TRP A 511 -48.97 40.64 20.89
CA TRP A 511 -48.38 39.33 21.12
C TRP A 511 -48.55 38.38 19.90
N ARG A 512 -49.77 38.27 19.38
CA ARG A 512 -50.07 37.48 18.18
C ARG A 512 -49.25 37.90 16.95
N LEU A 513 -48.98 39.19 16.81
CA LEU A 513 -48.10 39.68 15.76
C LEU A 513 -46.67 39.16 15.98
N ILE A 514 -46.16 39.15 17.21
CA ILE A 514 -44.84 38.64 17.51
C ILE A 514 -44.75 37.13 17.22
N GLU A 515 -45.77 36.34 17.64
CA GLU A 515 -45.83 34.90 17.34
C GLU A 515 -45.79 34.63 15.85
N SER A 516 -46.59 35.38 15.07
CA SER A 516 -46.62 35.28 13.60
C SER A 516 -45.31 35.72 12.98
N ALA A 517 -44.70 36.79 13.46
CA ALA A 517 -43.42 37.31 12.94
C ALA A 517 -42.23 36.42 13.28
N ASN A 518 -42.33 35.64 14.36
CA ASN A 518 -41.29 34.71 14.77
C ASN A 518 -41.13 33.48 13.86
N GLU A 519 -42.14 33.20 13.02
CA GLU A 519 -42.02 32.10 12.03
C GLU A 519 -41.05 32.51 10.90
N PRO A 520 -40.30 31.53 10.31
CA PRO A 520 -39.27 31.79 9.30
C PRO A 520 -39.88 32.07 7.91
N THR A 521 -41.08 32.56 7.85
CA THR A 521 -41.81 32.91 6.63
C THR A 521 -41.52 34.34 6.24
N VAL A 522 -41.88 34.67 4.98
CA VAL A 522 -41.78 36.07 4.51
C VAL A 522 -42.77 36.95 5.30
N LEU A 523 -42.23 37.98 5.95
CA LEU A 523 -43.03 38.96 6.66
C LEU A 523 -43.93 39.72 5.70
N ARG A 524 -45.21 39.97 6.08
CA ARG A 524 -46.13 40.76 5.29
C ARG A 524 -45.70 42.23 5.27
N GLU A 525 -45.99 42.90 4.19
CA GLU A 525 -45.78 44.35 4.05
C GLU A 525 -46.56 45.10 5.15
N GLY A 526 -45.93 45.99 5.90
CA GLY A 526 -46.48 46.70 7.04
C GLY A 526 -46.25 46.09 8.42
N ASP A 527 -45.90 44.80 8.55
CA ASP A 527 -45.60 44.18 9.86
C ASP A 527 -44.24 44.64 10.41
N PHE A 528 -43.31 45.01 9.53
CA PHE A 528 -42.00 45.62 9.91
C PHE A 528 -42.19 46.89 10.73
N THR A 529 -43.09 47.82 10.27
CA THR A 529 -43.37 49.08 10.95
C THR A 529 -44.01 48.82 12.33
N LYS A 530 -44.97 47.88 12.41
CA LYS A 530 -45.61 47.50 13.66
C LYS A 530 -44.65 46.93 14.68
N ILE A 531 -43.71 46.05 14.25
CA ILE A 531 -42.67 45.50 15.11
C ILE A 531 -41.73 46.60 15.61
N ALA A 532 -41.31 47.52 14.73
CA ALA A 532 -40.50 48.66 15.14
C ALA A 532 -41.21 49.58 16.11
N GLU A 533 -42.55 49.79 15.98
CA GLU A 533 -43.37 50.52 16.95
C GLU A 533 -43.49 49.79 18.25
N LEU A 534 -43.63 48.47 18.25
CA LEU A 534 -43.66 47.66 19.48
C LEU A 534 -42.32 47.76 20.24
N GLY A 535 -41.20 47.83 19.55
CA GLY A 535 -39.86 48.05 20.15
C GLY A 535 -39.73 49.40 20.88
N LYS A 536 -40.61 50.37 20.59
CA LYS A 536 -40.66 51.66 21.32
C LYS A 536 -41.60 51.66 22.52
N ARG A 537 -42.48 50.64 22.65
CA ARG A 537 -43.36 50.49 23.79
C ARG A 537 -42.61 50.03 25.02
N THR A 538 -42.92 50.66 26.15
CA THR A 538 -42.32 50.32 27.44
C THR A 538 -43.39 49.86 28.44
N TYR A 539 -42.98 49.08 29.41
CA TYR A 539 -43.68 48.77 30.64
C TYR A 539 -42.83 49.25 31.82
N VAL A 540 -43.44 49.41 32.99
CA VAL A 540 -42.70 49.79 34.21
C VAL A 540 -42.42 48.51 35.03
N ASP A 541 -41.18 48.26 35.35
CA ASP A 541 -40.81 47.07 36.11
C ASP A 541 -41.19 47.20 37.62
N ALA A 542 -40.96 46.17 38.41
CA ALA A 542 -41.26 46.15 39.83
C ALA A 542 -40.50 47.21 40.65
N CYS A 543 -39.38 47.71 40.11
CA CYS A 543 -38.57 48.75 40.74
C CYS A 543 -38.95 50.16 40.27
N GLY A 544 -39.94 50.31 39.38
CA GLY A 544 -40.41 51.61 38.89
C GLY A 544 -39.67 52.12 37.67
N HIS A 545 -38.82 51.30 37.05
CA HIS A 545 -38.08 51.70 35.85
C HIS A 545 -38.82 51.34 34.55
N ALA A 546 -38.77 52.20 33.58
CA ALA A 546 -39.33 51.95 32.24
C ALA A 546 -38.45 50.97 31.47
N GLN A 547 -38.96 49.81 31.14
CA GLN A 547 -38.31 48.76 30.40
C GLN A 547 -38.99 48.58 29.01
N PRO A 548 -38.24 48.27 27.93
CA PRO A 548 -38.83 48.02 26.61
C PRO A 548 -39.55 46.66 26.60
N LEU A 549 -40.70 46.60 25.90
CA LEU A 549 -41.41 45.33 25.64
C LEU A 549 -40.61 44.36 24.78
N LEU A 550 -39.85 44.89 23.82
CA LEU A 550 -38.90 44.18 22.96
C LEU A 550 -37.52 44.82 23.09
N SER A 551 -36.48 44.03 23.29
CA SER A 551 -35.11 44.54 23.22
C SER A 551 -34.74 44.90 21.78
N PRO A 552 -33.73 45.75 21.55
CA PRO A 552 -33.27 46.10 20.20
C PRO A 552 -32.87 44.85 19.36
N ASP A 553 -32.25 43.87 19.96
CA ASP A 553 -31.81 42.61 19.29
C ASP A 553 -33.02 41.73 18.91
N GLU A 554 -34.06 41.68 19.76
CA GLU A 554 -35.32 40.99 19.43
C GLU A 554 -36.08 41.67 18.29
N VAL A 555 -36.09 42.99 18.23
CA VAL A 555 -36.65 43.74 17.10
C VAL A 555 -35.91 43.40 15.80
N VAL A 556 -34.58 43.44 15.81
CA VAL A 556 -33.73 43.07 14.63
C VAL A 556 -34.06 41.66 14.19
N SER A 557 -34.12 40.71 15.11
CA SER A 557 -34.40 39.29 14.82
C SER A 557 -35.81 39.11 14.24
N LEU A 558 -36.86 39.73 14.80
CA LEU A 558 -38.23 39.66 14.28
C LEU A 558 -38.44 40.34 12.93
N GLN A 559 -37.59 41.34 12.60
CA GLN A 559 -37.61 42.04 11.33
C GLN A 559 -36.87 41.32 10.19
N VAL A 560 -36.29 40.13 10.41
CA VAL A 560 -35.69 39.32 9.32
C VAL A 560 -36.78 39.09 8.26
N THR A 561 -36.47 39.45 7.00
CA THR A 561 -37.43 39.38 5.88
C THR A 561 -37.70 37.97 5.42
N LYS A 562 -36.68 37.12 5.41
CA LYS A 562 -36.72 35.74 4.91
C LYS A 562 -35.80 34.84 5.78
N GLY A 563 -36.31 33.74 6.30
CA GLY A 563 -35.56 32.82 7.12
C GLY A 563 -35.61 33.16 8.62
N SER A 564 -34.72 32.56 9.40
CA SER A 564 -34.65 32.63 10.88
C SER A 564 -33.46 33.43 11.40
N LEU A 565 -32.48 33.74 10.57
CA LEU A 565 -31.18 34.29 10.94
C LEU A 565 -31.08 35.78 10.55
N HIS A 566 -30.60 36.62 11.46
CA HIS A 566 -30.18 37.97 11.16
C HIS A 566 -28.74 38.02 10.60
N ASP A 567 -28.32 39.15 10.03
CA ASP A 567 -27.05 39.27 9.29
C ASP A 567 -25.82 38.77 10.07
N ARG A 568 -25.70 39.09 11.37
CA ARG A 568 -24.57 38.65 12.18
C ARG A 568 -24.53 37.11 12.33
N GLU A 569 -25.70 36.46 12.46
CA GLU A 569 -25.80 35.01 12.56
C GLU A 569 -25.52 34.35 11.19
N VAL A 570 -25.93 34.98 10.11
CA VAL A 570 -25.56 34.55 8.73
C VAL A 570 -24.06 34.60 8.55
N ASP A 571 -23.40 35.69 8.96
CA ASP A 571 -21.94 35.81 8.87
C ASP A 571 -21.22 34.79 9.78
N GLU A 572 -21.78 34.50 10.95
CA GLU A 572 -21.26 33.45 11.82
C GLU A 572 -21.35 32.07 11.16
N ILE A 573 -22.48 31.72 10.54
CA ILE A 573 -22.57 30.45 9.78
C ILE A 573 -21.60 30.45 8.62
N ARG A 574 -21.49 31.53 7.83
CA ARG A 574 -20.53 31.63 6.73
C ARG A 574 -19.08 31.43 7.15
N SER A 575 -18.76 31.79 8.39
CA SER A 575 -17.41 31.65 8.93
C SER A 575 -16.94 30.19 8.99
N HIS A 576 -17.85 29.19 8.91
CA HIS A 576 -17.48 27.77 8.90
C HIS A 576 -16.50 27.44 7.75
N VAL A 577 -16.63 28.10 6.61
CA VAL A 577 -15.72 27.89 5.47
C VAL A 577 -14.28 28.29 5.82
N VAL A 578 -14.14 29.44 6.49
CA VAL A 578 -12.84 29.92 6.97
C VAL A 578 -12.28 28.97 8.04
N HIS A 579 -13.14 28.55 8.97
CA HIS A 579 -12.75 27.56 10.01
C HIS A 579 -12.34 26.23 9.40
N THR A 580 -13.06 25.71 8.38
CA THR A 580 -12.71 24.51 7.62
C THR A 580 -11.31 24.65 7.02
N ARG A 581 -11.06 25.70 6.26
CA ARG A 581 -9.76 25.94 5.61
C ARG A 581 -8.64 26.05 6.63
N ASN A 582 -8.85 26.82 7.71
CA ASN A 582 -7.85 27.01 8.76
C ASN A 582 -7.52 25.70 9.49
N PHE A 583 -8.51 24.87 9.76
CA PHE A 583 -8.31 23.55 10.36
C PHE A 583 -7.56 22.62 9.44
N LEU A 584 -8.05 22.47 8.20
CA LEU A 584 -7.46 21.56 7.23
C LEU A 584 -6.02 21.96 6.87
N SER A 585 -5.70 23.26 6.84
CA SER A 585 -4.34 23.74 6.59
C SER A 585 -3.34 23.38 7.70
N LYS A 586 -3.80 22.94 8.87
CA LYS A 586 -2.91 22.49 9.96
C LYS A 586 -2.56 21.01 9.87
N ILE A 587 -3.25 20.26 9.03
CA ILE A 587 -2.99 18.84 8.81
C ILE A 587 -1.83 18.73 7.80
N PRO A 588 -0.78 17.95 8.09
CA PRO A 588 0.35 17.73 7.17
C PRO A 588 -0.03 16.76 6.04
N TRP A 589 -0.80 17.21 5.09
CA TRP A 589 -1.36 16.40 4.00
C TRP A 589 -0.34 15.69 3.11
N GLY A 590 0.91 16.10 3.15
CA GLY A 590 1.93 15.63 2.22
C GLY A 590 1.63 16.05 0.77
N LYS A 591 2.58 15.79 -0.14
CA LYS A 591 2.51 16.23 -1.55
C LYS A 591 1.30 15.70 -2.33
N ASN A 592 0.62 14.70 -1.81
CA ASN A 592 -0.48 14.03 -2.53
C ASN A 592 -1.86 14.65 -2.29
N PHE A 593 -2.05 15.41 -1.23
CA PHE A 593 -3.33 15.91 -0.76
C PHE A 593 -3.27 17.37 -0.29
N GLU A 594 -2.27 18.12 -0.76
CA GLU A 594 -2.03 19.50 -0.31
C GLU A 594 -3.12 20.50 -0.74
N ARG A 595 -3.95 20.15 -1.74
CA ARG A 595 -5.04 21.00 -2.20
C ARG A 595 -6.36 20.82 -1.45
N ILE A 596 -6.46 19.84 -0.54
CA ILE A 596 -7.70 19.63 0.24
C ILE A 596 -8.20 20.89 0.93
N PRO A 597 -7.35 21.68 1.66
CA PRO A 597 -7.82 22.92 2.29
C PRO A 597 -8.36 23.95 1.30
N GLU A 598 -7.76 24.05 0.13
CA GLU A 598 -8.22 24.93 -0.93
C GLU A 598 -9.53 24.45 -1.53
N ILE A 599 -9.62 23.17 -1.90
CA ILE A 599 -10.84 22.59 -2.49
C ILE A 599 -12.02 22.77 -1.53
N ALA A 600 -11.87 22.37 -0.27
CA ALA A 600 -12.90 22.50 0.74
C ALA A 600 -13.21 23.96 1.08
N GLY A 601 -12.20 24.83 1.11
CA GLY A 601 -12.36 26.25 1.43
C GLY A 601 -13.04 27.09 0.35
N ASN A 602 -13.33 26.54 -0.83
CA ASN A 602 -13.97 27.28 -1.94
C ASN A 602 -15.35 26.75 -2.32
N HIS A 603 -15.96 25.85 -1.56
CA HIS A 603 -17.23 25.21 -1.92
C HIS A 603 -18.44 26.16 -1.92
N HIS A 604 -18.35 27.33 -1.28
CA HIS A 604 -19.35 28.38 -1.30
C HIS A 604 -18.94 29.60 -2.14
N GLU A 605 -17.81 29.53 -2.85
CA GLU A 605 -17.50 30.52 -3.86
C GLU A 605 -18.45 30.39 -5.05
N ARG A 606 -18.74 31.53 -5.72
CA ARG A 606 -19.62 31.63 -6.87
C ARG A 606 -18.86 32.17 -8.06
N LEU A 607 -19.14 31.67 -9.26
CA LEU A 607 -18.41 32.04 -10.48
C LEU A 607 -18.45 33.54 -10.78
N ASN A 608 -19.51 34.23 -10.32
CA ASN A 608 -19.71 35.66 -10.49
C ASN A 608 -19.07 36.54 -9.40
N GLY A 609 -18.22 35.97 -8.53
CA GLY A 609 -17.54 36.69 -7.46
C GLY A 609 -18.43 37.13 -6.30
N ARG A 610 -19.69 36.64 -6.20
CA ARG A 610 -20.61 36.94 -5.09
C ARG A 610 -20.68 35.83 -4.03
N GLY A 611 -19.74 34.89 -4.11
CA GLY A 611 -19.58 33.83 -3.11
C GLY A 611 -18.82 34.29 -1.87
N TYR A 612 -18.49 33.38 -1.03
CA TYR A 612 -17.65 33.58 0.19
C TYR A 612 -16.72 32.40 0.40
N PRO A 613 -15.60 32.58 1.11
CA PRO A 613 -15.20 33.72 1.94
C PRO A 613 -14.44 34.82 1.20
N GLU A 614 -13.86 34.56 0.01
CA GLU A 614 -12.94 35.48 -0.68
C GLU A 614 -13.53 36.17 -1.88
N ALA A 615 -14.78 35.85 -2.25
CA ALA A 615 -15.49 36.38 -3.42
C ALA A 615 -14.69 36.16 -4.73
N ARG A 616 -14.17 34.95 -4.92
CA ARG A 616 -13.34 34.55 -6.07
C ARG A 616 -14.14 34.50 -7.35
N MET A 617 -13.53 34.93 -8.45
CA MET A 617 -14.10 34.79 -9.80
C MET A 617 -13.85 33.39 -10.36
N ALA A 618 -14.59 33.00 -11.38
CA ALA A 618 -14.62 31.68 -11.99
C ALA A 618 -13.23 31.06 -12.26
N GLU A 619 -12.28 31.88 -12.74
CA GLU A 619 -10.93 31.43 -13.10
C GLU A 619 -10.08 31.06 -11.89
N ALA A 620 -10.37 31.67 -10.74
CA ALA A 620 -9.62 31.43 -9.49
C ALA A 620 -10.20 30.29 -8.65
N ILE A 621 -11.37 29.74 -9.02
CA ILE A 621 -11.99 28.62 -8.30
C ILE A 621 -11.55 27.30 -8.92
N PRO A 622 -10.91 26.38 -8.14
CA PRO A 622 -10.52 25.06 -8.63
C PRO A 622 -11.70 24.27 -9.21
N THR A 623 -11.47 23.50 -10.28
CA THR A 623 -12.51 22.65 -10.87
C THR A 623 -13.10 21.67 -9.86
N ALA A 624 -12.29 21.13 -8.98
CA ALA A 624 -12.73 20.24 -7.90
C ALA A 624 -13.71 20.92 -6.94
N SER A 625 -13.49 22.20 -6.61
CA SER A 625 -14.43 23.00 -5.80
C SER A 625 -15.73 23.27 -6.54
N LYS A 626 -15.70 23.60 -7.85
CA LYS A 626 -16.90 23.76 -8.67
C LYS A 626 -17.75 22.50 -8.72
N ILE A 627 -17.10 21.35 -8.85
CA ILE A 627 -17.74 20.02 -8.79
C ILE A 627 -18.43 19.82 -7.45
N MET A 628 -17.70 20.06 -6.35
CA MET A 628 -18.22 19.92 -5.00
C MET A 628 -19.38 20.85 -4.70
N THR A 629 -19.33 22.12 -5.15
CA THR A 629 -20.43 23.08 -5.01
C THR A 629 -21.74 22.57 -5.63
N ILE A 630 -21.68 21.96 -6.81
CA ILE A 630 -22.87 21.38 -7.47
C ILE A 630 -23.42 20.21 -6.66
N ALA A 631 -22.55 19.33 -6.16
CA ALA A 631 -22.93 18.18 -5.34
C ALA A 631 -23.56 18.63 -4.02
N ASP A 632 -22.98 19.63 -3.35
CA ASP A 632 -23.47 20.19 -2.10
C ASP A 632 -24.86 20.82 -2.27
N ILE A 633 -25.05 21.69 -3.28
CA ILE A 633 -26.35 22.31 -3.58
C ILE A 633 -27.40 21.23 -3.86
N TYR A 634 -27.05 20.22 -4.68
CA TYR A 634 -27.97 19.16 -5.02
C TYR A 634 -28.40 18.36 -3.78
N ASP A 635 -27.46 17.92 -2.96
CA ASP A 635 -27.76 17.16 -1.74
C ASP A 635 -28.56 18.02 -0.75
N ALA A 636 -28.21 19.31 -0.59
CA ALA A 636 -28.94 20.24 0.25
C ALA A 636 -30.42 20.40 -0.15
N LEU A 637 -30.78 20.18 -1.41
CA LEU A 637 -32.15 20.26 -1.91
C LEU A 637 -32.89 18.92 -1.77
N THR A 638 -32.21 17.78 -1.94
CA THR A 638 -32.84 16.46 -2.07
C THR A 638 -32.77 15.59 -0.82
N ALA A 639 -31.93 15.96 0.19
CA ALA A 639 -31.77 15.20 1.42
C ALA A 639 -33.12 15.08 2.18
N ARG A 640 -33.44 13.87 2.63
CA ARG A 640 -34.67 13.52 3.38
C ARG A 640 -34.51 13.75 4.88
N ASP A 641 -33.33 13.88 5.37
CA ASP A 641 -32.97 13.84 6.81
C ASP A 641 -33.15 15.20 7.51
N ARG A 642 -33.69 16.23 6.82
CA ARG A 642 -33.90 17.56 7.38
C ARG A 642 -35.24 17.62 8.14
N PRO A 643 -35.25 17.82 9.47
CA PRO A 643 -36.47 17.78 10.28
C PRO A 643 -37.50 18.86 9.93
N TYR A 644 -37.08 19.92 9.25
CA TYR A 644 -37.91 21.08 8.96
C TYR A 644 -38.23 21.32 7.49
N LYS A 645 -37.71 20.50 6.56
CA LYS A 645 -37.88 20.70 5.11
C LYS A 645 -38.15 19.37 4.42
N LYS A 646 -39.28 19.28 3.70
CA LYS A 646 -39.55 18.09 2.86
C LYS A 646 -38.51 17.99 1.75
N ALA A 647 -38.00 16.80 1.53
CA ALA A 647 -37.13 16.48 0.39
C ALA A 647 -37.77 16.91 -0.93
N MET A 648 -36.99 17.56 -1.75
CA MET A 648 -37.42 18.04 -3.05
C MET A 648 -37.33 16.93 -4.09
N PRO A 649 -38.30 16.80 -5.01
CA PRO A 649 -38.16 15.87 -6.13
C PRO A 649 -36.94 16.17 -6.97
N VAL A 650 -36.27 15.15 -7.49
CA VAL A 650 -35.05 15.24 -8.32
C VAL A 650 -35.17 16.28 -9.42
N GLN A 651 -36.28 16.23 -10.20
CA GLN A 651 -36.51 17.17 -11.32
C GLN A 651 -36.47 18.62 -10.84
N ARG A 652 -37.09 18.91 -9.71
CA ARG A 652 -37.13 20.27 -9.19
C ARG A 652 -35.79 20.74 -8.66
N ALA A 653 -34.96 19.83 -8.11
CA ALA A 653 -33.59 20.14 -7.73
C ALA A 653 -32.71 20.44 -8.94
N LEU A 654 -32.87 19.70 -10.03
CA LEU A 654 -32.18 19.97 -11.30
C LEU A 654 -32.62 21.31 -11.91
N ASP A 655 -33.93 21.67 -11.83
CA ASP A 655 -34.42 22.97 -12.27
C ASP A 655 -33.77 24.12 -11.47
N ILE A 656 -33.58 23.94 -10.16
CA ILE A 656 -32.91 24.95 -9.31
C ILE A 656 -31.44 25.08 -9.71
N LEU A 657 -30.71 23.97 -9.94
CA LEU A 657 -29.34 24.03 -10.48
C LEU A 657 -29.31 24.82 -11.80
N GLY A 658 -30.33 24.64 -12.65
CA GLY A 658 -30.47 25.44 -13.88
C GLY A 658 -30.71 26.96 -13.64
N PHE A 659 -31.37 27.37 -12.55
CA PHE A 659 -31.46 28.75 -12.13
C PHE A 659 -30.14 29.30 -11.60
N GLU A 660 -29.43 28.53 -10.78
CA GLU A 660 -28.09 28.91 -10.27
C GLU A 660 -27.08 29.11 -11.43
N VAL A 661 -27.20 28.32 -12.52
CA VAL A 661 -26.41 28.51 -13.74
C VAL A 661 -26.78 29.85 -14.40
N LYS A 662 -28.07 30.17 -14.54
CA LYS A 662 -28.53 31.44 -15.17
C LYS A 662 -28.07 32.67 -14.38
N ASP A 663 -28.00 32.56 -13.06
CA ASP A 663 -27.53 33.62 -12.18
C ASP A 663 -25.98 33.73 -12.15
N GLY A 664 -25.28 32.85 -12.89
CA GLY A 664 -23.83 32.85 -12.98
C GLY A 664 -23.15 32.39 -11.69
N HIS A 665 -23.83 31.56 -10.87
CA HIS A 665 -23.32 31.08 -9.60
C HIS A 665 -22.48 29.82 -9.76
N ILE A 666 -22.91 28.87 -10.63
CA ILE A 666 -22.27 27.56 -10.84
C ILE A 666 -22.04 27.32 -12.34
N ASP A 667 -21.19 26.35 -12.63
CA ASP A 667 -20.70 26.04 -13.98
C ASP A 667 -21.75 25.29 -14.80
N ALA A 668 -22.13 25.89 -15.95
CA ALA A 668 -23.15 25.36 -16.84
C ALA A 668 -22.79 23.99 -17.44
N GLU A 669 -21.52 23.82 -17.82
CA GLU A 669 -21.06 22.59 -18.43
C GLU A 669 -20.97 21.44 -17.42
N LEU A 670 -20.52 21.72 -16.21
CA LEU A 670 -20.52 20.73 -15.11
C LEU A 670 -21.94 20.31 -14.75
N VAL A 671 -22.91 21.20 -14.70
CA VAL A 671 -24.33 20.87 -14.46
C VAL A 671 -24.89 20.04 -15.62
N ARG A 672 -24.51 20.34 -16.86
CA ARG A 672 -24.88 19.54 -18.03
C ARG A 672 -24.34 18.11 -17.92
N ILE A 673 -23.07 17.94 -17.56
CA ILE A 673 -22.45 16.63 -17.36
C ILE A 673 -23.13 15.90 -16.19
N PHE A 674 -23.38 16.58 -15.05
CA PHE A 674 -24.07 16.03 -13.88
C PHE A 674 -25.42 15.44 -14.25
N THR A 675 -26.19 16.15 -15.08
CA THR A 675 -27.53 15.75 -15.52
C THR A 675 -27.47 14.64 -16.56
N SER A 676 -26.62 14.80 -17.62
CA SER A 676 -26.56 13.84 -18.73
C SER A 676 -25.96 12.49 -18.34
N ALA A 677 -25.00 12.48 -17.40
CA ALA A 677 -24.42 11.26 -16.84
C ALA A 677 -25.23 10.68 -15.67
N GLU A 678 -26.39 11.29 -15.34
CA GLU A 678 -27.27 10.88 -14.24
C GLU A 678 -26.54 10.67 -12.90
N VAL A 679 -25.56 11.55 -12.60
CA VAL A 679 -24.70 11.44 -11.42
C VAL A 679 -25.52 11.33 -10.13
N PHE A 680 -26.65 11.98 -10.07
CA PHE A 680 -27.57 11.99 -8.94
C PHE A 680 -28.11 10.59 -8.56
N LYS A 681 -28.12 9.61 -9.47
CA LYS A 681 -28.53 8.24 -9.17
C LYS A 681 -27.55 7.50 -8.24
N ARG A 682 -26.33 8.02 -8.07
CA ARG A 682 -25.32 7.42 -7.19
C ARG A 682 -25.69 7.43 -5.71
N VAL A 683 -26.60 8.30 -5.33
CA VAL A 683 -27.06 8.43 -3.93
C VAL A 683 -28.52 8.00 -3.75
N GLU A 684 -29.18 7.54 -4.83
CA GLU A 684 -30.54 6.96 -4.75
C GLU A 684 -30.52 5.64 -3.97
N GLY A 685 -31.30 5.58 -2.88
CA GLY A 685 -31.43 4.35 -2.07
C GLY A 685 -30.36 4.14 -1.03
N ILE A 686 -29.47 5.10 -0.82
CA ILE A 686 -28.53 5.06 0.31
C ILE A 686 -29.31 5.55 1.56
N GLU A 687 -29.79 4.62 2.36
CA GLU A 687 -30.24 4.85 3.75
C GLU A 687 -29.00 4.69 4.65
N LEU A 688 -28.59 5.78 5.31
CA LEU A 688 -27.44 5.81 6.21
C LEU A 688 -27.89 5.76 7.67
#